data_160e48359add69821e1a7271ca270798
#
_entry.id   160e48359add69821e1a7271ca270798
#
_cell.length_a   1.000
_cell.length_b   1.000
_cell.length_c   1.000
_cell.angle_alpha   90.00
_cell.angle_beta   90.00
_cell.angle_gamma   90.00
#
_symmetry.space_group_name_H-M   'P 1'
#
loop_
_entity.id
_entity.type
_entity.pdbx_description
1 polymer ?
#
loop_
_entity_poly.entity_id
_entity_poly.type
_entity_poly.pdbx_seq_one_letter_code
_entity_poly.pdbx_strand_id
1 'polypeptide(L)'
;MKHLFLRAAASALALTAAIAHAQQPAPSTATPAPATAKPTYGSYGFDAAGMDRSVKPGDDFYLHANGTWAKNTPIPADKSNYGAFNTLDELSRARTRAILETAKDDPDSKIGAAYASYLDTAAVEAKGLAPIKPWLGEIKGVKDKAGYALVAAKAARAGISGPFRFYVGQDDKDPETYILSMSQGGLGLPDRDFYLDEKPEMAKIRAAYVAHLENMLTLAGESDAKARAAALMAFETEIAKVHWTQIDSRDADKTYNKLTLAALQKAAPGFDFAAYFKANGLTPTELLVAQPSAITGEAALIAKAPIGVLKDALLLRSLHAYADKLPDSIANADFAFYGTTLSGTPEREARWKRGVDFLKDSLGEEVGKVYVAQYFPPETKAAMDVLVKNVLAAMGRRIDGLPWMSDTAKARAHKKLAAFTPKIGYPDKWRDYTGLTIQRDDLLGNAMRANQFDFDYNIGKLGKPIYRWEWGMTPMEINAYANFGMVEIVFPAAILQPPFFDPHADPAVNYGGIGAVIGHELSHHFDDQGAKYDETGKLNQWWTEADVAKFKGLTDKLVKQYDAYEPFPGVHVKGAFTLGENIGDLGGLAVALDAYHASLGGKPAPVIDGMTGDQRFFLGWAQVWRRNYREANLRQRLVTDPHAPSQYRADIVRNFDAWYDAFKPAPDGKLSLKPEDRVKIW
;
A
#
# COMPACT_ATOMS: atom_id res chain seq x y z
N MET A 1 -45.83 -28.01 -57.18
CA MET A 1 -47.21 -28.52 -57.29
C MET A 1 -47.80 -28.65 -55.91
N LYS A 2 -48.83 -27.89 -55.70
CA LYS A 2 -50.07 -28.15 -54.94
C LYS A 2 -49.93 -28.62 -53.50
N HIS A 3 -50.24 -27.71 -52.54
CA HIS A 3 -51.50 -27.59 -51.80
C HIS A 3 -51.83 -28.82 -50.92
N LEU A 4 -52.16 -28.74 -49.65
CA LEU A 4 -53.31 -28.09 -49.04
C LEU A 4 -53.25 -28.16 -47.51
N PHE A 5 -53.71 -27.13 -46.88
CA PHE A 5 -54.32 -26.94 -45.56
C PHE A 5 -54.94 -28.18 -44.85
N LEU A 6 -54.86 -28.29 -43.55
CA LEU A 6 -56.02 -28.18 -42.69
C LEU A 6 -55.69 -28.05 -41.19
N ARG A 7 -56.56 -27.31 -40.56
CA ARG A 7 -56.62 -26.73 -39.22
C ARG A 7 -56.82 -27.74 -38.09
N ALA A 8 -56.35 -27.29 -36.95
CA ALA A 8 -57.02 -27.12 -35.65
C ALA A 8 -57.01 -28.28 -34.66
N ALA A 9 -56.42 -28.07 -33.52
CA ALA A 9 -57.15 -27.91 -32.27
C ALA A 9 -56.19 -27.60 -31.11
N ALA A 10 -56.52 -26.59 -30.33
CA ALA A 10 -55.82 -26.19 -29.16
C ALA A 10 -55.92 -27.23 -28.05
N SER A 11 -54.80 -27.50 -27.38
CA SER A 11 -54.79 -27.95 -25.99
C SER A 11 -53.65 -27.25 -25.29
N ALA A 12 -53.99 -26.26 -24.50
CA ALA A 12 -53.09 -25.58 -23.59
C ALA A 12 -52.63 -26.55 -22.50
N LEU A 13 -51.35 -26.95 -22.53
CA LEU A 13 -50.65 -27.42 -21.33
C LEU A 13 -49.75 -26.30 -20.87
N ALA A 14 -50.17 -25.61 -19.81
CA ALA A 14 -49.34 -24.70 -19.06
C ALA A 14 -48.21 -25.48 -18.39
N LEU A 15 -46.99 -25.42 -18.97
CA LEU A 15 -45.79 -25.72 -18.24
C LEU A 15 -45.43 -24.47 -17.45
N THR A 16 -45.79 -24.44 -16.18
CA THR A 16 -45.23 -23.53 -15.20
C THR A 16 -43.76 -23.83 -15.02
N ALA A 17 -42.91 -23.08 -15.74
CA ALA A 17 -41.50 -22.98 -15.39
C ALA A 17 -41.42 -22.23 -14.04
N ALA A 18 -41.20 -22.97 -12.98
CA ALA A 18 -40.84 -22.41 -11.69
C ALA A 18 -39.47 -21.74 -11.84
N ILE A 19 -39.49 -20.44 -12.11
CA ILE A 19 -38.34 -19.58 -11.87
C ILE A 19 -38.14 -19.58 -10.36
N ALA A 20 -37.16 -20.32 -9.88
CA ALA A 20 -36.66 -20.19 -8.53
C ALA A 20 -36.08 -18.76 -8.40
N HIS A 21 -36.91 -17.84 -8.00
CA HIS A 21 -36.47 -16.60 -7.42
C HIS A 21 -35.72 -16.99 -6.15
N ALA A 22 -34.39 -16.87 -6.17
CA ALA A 22 -33.61 -16.79 -4.95
C ALA A 22 -34.21 -15.62 -4.18
N GLN A 23 -34.99 -15.91 -3.16
CA GLN A 23 -35.46 -14.92 -2.21
C GLN A 23 -34.20 -14.26 -1.64
N GLN A 24 -33.98 -12.99 -2.00
CA GLN A 24 -33.15 -12.12 -1.17
C GLN A 24 -33.72 -12.25 0.26
N PRO A 25 -32.84 -12.51 1.25
CA PRO A 25 -33.30 -12.47 2.63
C PRO A 25 -33.97 -11.11 2.86
N ALA A 26 -35.14 -11.12 3.43
CA ALA A 26 -35.86 -9.93 3.82
C ALA A 26 -34.92 -9.03 4.62
N PRO A 27 -34.96 -7.68 4.46
CA PRO A 27 -34.11 -6.80 5.26
C PRO A 27 -34.39 -7.13 6.73
N SER A 28 -33.38 -7.66 7.38
CA SER A 28 -33.39 -7.85 8.84
C SER A 28 -33.72 -6.47 9.40
N THR A 29 -34.83 -6.35 10.09
CA THR A 29 -35.12 -5.19 10.92
C THR A 29 -33.96 -5.14 11.91
N ALA A 30 -33.01 -4.21 11.67
CA ALA A 30 -31.87 -3.99 12.53
C ALA A 30 -32.42 -3.81 13.94
N THR A 31 -32.21 -4.80 14.78
CA THR A 31 -32.43 -4.65 16.21
C THR A 31 -31.53 -3.50 16.62
N PRO A 32 -32.05 -2.40 17.20
CA PRO A 32 -31.21 -1.32 17.67
C PRO A 32 -30.15 -1.95 18.58
N ALA A 33 -28.88 -1.63 18.36
CA ALA A 33 -27.81 -2.08 19.26
C ALA A 33 -28.26 -1.79 20.69
N PRO A 34 -28.07 -2.72 21.63
CA PRO A 34 -28.54 -2.52 22.98
C PRO A 34 -27.96 -1.20 23.51
N ALA A 35 -28.81 -0.35 24.07
CA ALA A 35 -28.54 1.01 24.54
C ALA A 35 -27.43 1.11 25.64
N THR A 36 -26.66 0.05 25.85
CA THR A 36 -25.60 -0.12 26.86
C THR A 36 -24.22 -0.44 26.26
N ALA A 37 -24.09 -0.57 24.95
CA ALA A 37 -22.77 -0.84 24.36
C ALA A 37 -21.88 0.41 24.48
N LYS A 38 -20.70 0.21 25.09
CA LYS A 38 -19.71 1.29 25.32
C LYS A 38 -18.68 1.30 24.21
N PRO A 39 -18.07 2.48 23.93
CA PRO A 39 -16.92 2.56 23.05
C PRO A 39 -15.78 1.66 23.53
N THR A 40 -14.96 1.19 22.60
CA THR A 40 -13.76 0.40 22.91
C THR A 40 -12.73 1.19 23.73
N TYR A 41 -12.61 2.48 23.47
CA TYR A 41 -11.68 3.36 24.16
C TYR A 41 -12.42 4.42 24.98
N GLY A 42 -12.11 4.53 26.28
CA GLY A 42 -12.62 5.56 27.17
C GLY A 42 -14.14 5.64 27.21
N SER A 43 -14.67 6.83 27.50
CA SER A 43 -16.11 7.09 27.60
C SER A 43 -16.78 7.48 26.29
N TYR A 44 -15.98 7.93 25.29
CA TYR A 44 -16.48 8.46 24.03
C TYR A 44 -15.68 7.99 22.79
N GLY A 45 -14.81 7.00 22.90
CA GLY A 45 -14.03 6.43 21.78
C GLY A 45 -12.57 6.90 21.74
N PHE A 46 -12.14 7.69 22.72
CA PHE A 46 -10.77 8.17 22.86
C PHE A 46 -10.15 7.70 24.17
N ASP A 47 -8.88 7.28 24.13
CA ASP A 47 -8.11 6.85 25.29
C ASP A 47 -7.52 8.06 26.04
N ALA A 48 -8.32 8.69 26.88
CA ALA A 48 -7.89 9.84 27.68
C ALA A 48 -6.77 9.50 28.68
N ALA A 49 -6.61 8.22 29.06
CA ALA A 49 -5.50 7.78 29.93
C ALA A 49 -4.16 7.74 29.18
N GLY A 50 -4.19 7.62 27.87
CA GLY A 50 -3.01 7.68 27.01
C GLY A 50 -2.44 9.09 26.79
N MET A 51 -3.17 10.17 27.20
CA MET A 51 -2.71 11.55 27.08
C MET A 51 -1.56 11.86 28.03
N ASP A 52 -0.67 12.76 27.64
CA ASP A 52 0.24 13.44 28.54
C ASP A 52 -0.19 14.91 28.70
N ARG A 53 -0.96 15.19 29.75
CA ARG A 53 -1.49 16.52 30.03
C ARG A 53 -0.42 17.53 30.48
N SER A 54 0.81 17.07 30.77
CA SER A 54 1.95 17.96 31.08
C SER A 54 2.53 18.58 29.81
N VAL A 55 2.32 17.96 28.63
CA VAL A 55 2.69 18.50 27.32
C VAL A 55 1.59 19.44 26.84
N LYS A 56 1.93 20.69 26.55
CA LYS A 56 0.96 21.63 25.98
C LYS A 56 0.62 21.28 24.54
N PRO A 57 -0.66 21.37 24.11
CA PRO A 57 -1.06 21.01 22.75
C PRO A 57 -0.36 21.87 21.67
N GLY A 58 0.05 23.10 22.00
CA GLY A 58 0.79 23.98 21.09
C GLY A 58 2.28 23.69 20.99
N ASP A 59 2.85 22.87 21.89
CA ASP A 59 4.25 22.50 21.84
C ASP A 59 4.46 21.18 21.08
N ASP A 60 3.57 20.19 21.30
CA ASP A 60 3.58 18.89 20.63
C ASP A 60 2.18 18.25 20.79
N PHE A 61 1.39 18.30 19.74
CA PHE A 61 0.02 17.79 19.79
C PHE A 61 -0.02 16.27 19.83
N TYR A 62 0.92 15.62 19.15
CA TYR A 62 1.04 14.15 19.20
C TYR A 62 1.31 13.66 20.62
N LEU A 63 2.31 14.22 21.31
CA LEU A 63 2.61 13.85 22.69
C LEU A 63 1.52 14.28 23.66
N HIS A 64 0.88 15.44 23.45
CA HIS A 64 -0.29 15.83 24.26
C HIS A 64 -1.38 14.76 24.24
N ALA A 65 -1.71 14.25 23.05
CA ALA A 65 -2.76 13.25 22.88
C ALA A 65 -2.32 11.81 23.25
N ASN A 66 -1.03 11.49 23.11
CA ASN A 66 -0.54 10.11 23.14
C ASN A 66 0.69 9.87 24.03
N GLY A 67 1.22 10.91 24.72
CA GLY A 67 2.52 10.82 25.39
C GLY A 67 2.61 9.77 26.48
N THR A 68 1.57 9.60 27.31
CA THR A 68 1.52 8.55 28.31
C THR A 68 1.43 7.15 27.68
N TRP A 69 0.64 7.01 26.60
CA TRP A 69 0.59 5.78 25.83
C TRP A 69 1.96 5.46 25.24
N ALA A 70 2.61 6.41 24.58
CA ALA A 70 3.92 6.22 23.94
C ALA A 70 4.99 5.78 24.94
N LYS A 71 5.00 6.39 26.14
CA LYS A 71 5.92 6.05 27.23
C LYS A 71 5.70 4.64 27.79
N ASN A 72 4.44 4.23 27.88
CA ASN A 72 4.06 2.97 28.55
C ASN A 72 3.90 1.79 27.59
N THR A 73 4.02 2.02 26.26
CA THR A 73 3.84 0.98 25.24
C THR A 73 5.19 0.64 24.60
N PRO A 74 5.88 -0.40 25.05
CA PRO A 74 7.12 -0.83 24.43
C PRO A 74 6.85 -1.41 23.04
N ILE A 75 7.84 -1.28 22.14
CA ILE A 75 7.80 -1.94 20.83
C ILE A 75 8.09 -3.43 21.05
N PRO A 76 7.20 -4.37 20.66
CA PRO A 76 7.48 -5.80 20.76
C PRO A 76 8.78 -6.19 20.05
N ALA A 77 9.43 -7.26 20.49
CA ALA A 77 10.72 -7.67 19.94
C ALA A 77 10.63 -8.09 18.47
N ASP A 78 9.47 -8.58 18.03
CA ASP A 78 9.18 -8.97 16.65
C ASP A 78 8.69 -7.81 15.75
N LYS A 79 8.79 -6.56 16.22
CA LYS A 79 8.32 -5.36 15.47
C LYS A 79 9.42 -4.30 15.37
N SER A 80 9.46 -3.60 14.24
CA SER A 80 10.33 -2.43 14.01
C SER A 80 9.70 -1.12 14.48
N ASN A 81 8.37 -1.09 14.60
CA ASN A 81 7.56 -0.01 15.15
C ASN A 81 6.28 -0.59 15.73
N TYR A 82 5.57 0.16 16.58
CA TYR A 82 4.31 -0.31 17.15
C TYR A 82 3.35 0.84 17.41
N GLY A 83 2.09 0.66 17.02
CA GLY A 83 1.05 1.68 17.16
C GLY A 83 -0.34 1.18 16.79
N ALA A 84 -1.26 2.10 16.48
CA ALA A 84 -2.67 1.77 16.20
C ALA A 84 -2.82 0.79 15.03
N PHE A 85 -2.09 1.00 13.94
CA PHE A 85 -2.09 0.10 12.79
C PHE A 85 -1.61 -1.32 13.15
N ASN A 86 -0.53 -1.42 13.94
CA ASN A 86 0.00 -2.71 14.36
C ASN A 86 -0.98 -3.44 15.29
N THR A 87 -1.68 -2.72 16.17
CA THR A 87 -2.70 -3.32 17.06
C THR A 87 -3.83 -3.94 16.23
N LEU A 88 -4.29 -3.26 15.19
CA LEU A 88 -5.30 -3.81 14.29
C LEU A 88 -4.75 -4.95 13.41
N ASP A 89 -3.51 -4.86 12.97
CA ASP A 89 -2.85 -5.94 12.22
C ASP A 89 -2.76 -7.22 13.07
N GLU A 90 -2.37 -7.12 14.34
CA GLU A 90 -2.38 -8.26 15.27
C GLU A 90 -3.79 -8.85 15.46
N LEU A 91 -4.83 -8.02 15.55
CA LEU A 91 -6.21 -8.48 15.59
C LEU A 91 -6.63 -9.18 14.30
N SER A 92 -6.33 -8.59 13.15
CA SER A 92 -6.63 -9.18 11.83
C SER A 92 -5.90 -10.51 11.64
N ARG A 93 -4.62 -10.58 12.01
CA ARG A 93 -3.83 -11.83 11.98
C ARG A 93 -4.36 -12.89 12.91
N ALA A 94 -4.79 -12.54 14.13
CA ALA A 94 -5.39 -13.49 15.06
C ALA A 94 -6.71 -14.07 14.53
N ARG A 95 -7.56 -13.25 13.92
CA ARG A 95 -8.80 -13.66 13.24
C ARG A 95 -8.51 -14.56 12.03
N THR A 96 -7.56 -14.15 11.18
CA THR A 96 -7.12 -14.95 10.03
C THR A 96 -6.53 -16.27 10.47
N ARG A 97 -5.71 -16.30 11.52
CA ARG A 97 -5.19 -17.53 12.11
C ARG A 97 -6.33 -18.47 12.53
N ALA A 98 -7.37 -17.99 13.19
CA ALA A 98 -8.49 -18.84 13.60
C ALA A 98 -9.17 -19.50 12.39
N ILE A 99 -9.33 -18.80 11.28
CA ILE A 99 -9.83 -19.35 10.02
C ILE A 99 -8.89 -20.44 9.50
N LEU A 100 -7.58 -20.19 9.45
CA LEU A 100 -6.58 -21.08 8.90
C LEU A 100 -6.37 -22.35 9.76
N GLU A 101 -6.43 -22.22 11.10
CA GLU A 101 -6.35 -23.38 12.00
C GLU A 101 -7.55 -24.31 11.82
N THR A 102 -8.73 -23.76 11.56
CA THR A 102 -9.93 -24.58 11.25
C THR A 102 -9.79 -25.23 9.87
N ALA A 103 -9.31 -24.51 8.86
CA ALA A 103 -9.14 -25.01 7.49
C ALA A 103 -7.99 -26.02 7.36
N LYS A 104 -7.00 -25.96 8.25
CA LYS A 104 -5.81 -26.81 8.21
C LYS A 104 -6.11 -28.30 8.24
N ASP A 105 -7.15 -28.70 8.94
CA ASP A 105 -7.53 -30.10 9.15
C ASP A 105 -8.45 -30.63 8.03
N ASP A 106 -8.94 -29.77 7.14
CA ASP A 106 -9.72 -30.11 5.96
C ASP A 106 -8.76 -30.53 4.81
N PRO A 107 -8.81 -31.79 4.36
CA PRO A 107 -7.93 -32.28 3.28
C PRO A 107 -8.18 -31.61 1.92
N ASP A 108 -9.41 -31.11 1.69
CA ASP A 108 -9.81 -30.47 0.43
C ASP A 108 -9.58 -28.96 0.42
N SER A 109 -9.22 -28.38 1.55
CA SER A 109 -8.98 -26.95 1.70
C SER A 109 -7.64 -26.50 1.14
N LYS A 110 -7.63 -25.69 0.08
CA LYS A 110 -6.40 -25.07 -0.45
C LYS A 110 -5.71 -24.18 0.58
N ILE A 111 -6.47 -23.33 1.29
CA ILE A 111 -5.90 -22.45 2.33
C ILE A 111 -5.36 -23.28 3.50
N GLY A 112 -6.05 -24.35 3.86
CA GLY A 112 -5.58 -25.29 4.88
C GLY A 112 -4.31 -26.02 4.49
N ALA A 113 -4.22 -26.52 3.26
CA ALA A 113 -3.02 -27.18 2.74
C ALA A 113 -1.81 -26.22 2.67
N ALA A 114 -2.01 -24.98 2.18
CA ALA A 114 -0.97 -23.97 2.12
C ALA A 114 -0.45 -23.60 3.51
N TYR A 115 -1.36 -23.38 4.48
CA TYR A 115 -0.99 -23.05 5.85
C TYR A 115 -0.26 -24.20 6.55
N ALA A 116 -0.73 -25.44 6.38
CA ALA A 116 -0.07 -26.63 6.91
C ALA A 116 1.35 -26.77 6.38
N SER A 117 1.55 -26.58 5.06
CA SER A 117 2.89 -26.64 4.44
C SER A 117 3.84 -25.58 5.03
N TYR A 118 3.31 -24.40 5.38
CA TYR A 118 4.10 -23.33 5.99
C TYR A 118 4.50 -23.66 7.44
N LEU A 119 3.59 -24.26 8.22
CA LEU A 119 3.85 -24.59 9.60
C LEU A 119 4.82 -25.76 9.81
N ASP A 120 4.99 -26.64 8.80
CA ASP A 120 5.86 -27.82 8.91
C ASP A 120 7.35 -27.46 8.80
N THR A 121 7.87 -26.88 9.89
CA THR A 121 9.30 -26.51 9.98
C THR A 121 10.20 -27.74 9.84
N ALA A 122 9.80 -28.89 10.40
CA ALA A 122 10.61 -30.11 10.33
C ALA A 122 10.82 -30.57 8.89
N ALA A 123 9.79 -30.52 8.06
CA ALA A 123 9.90 -30.85 6.64
C ALA A 123 10.77 -29.83 5.88
N VAL A 124 10.68 -28.54 6.21
CA VAL A 124 11.53 -27.49 5.62
C VAL A 124 13.00 -27.74 5.93
N GLU A 125 13.33 -27.98 7.21
CA GLU A 125 14.70 -28.26 7.64
C GLU A 125 15.25 -29.56 7.02
N ALA A 126 14.44 -30.63 7.01
CA ALA A 126 14.85 -31.92 6.44
C ALA A 126 15.16 -31.83 4.94
N LYS A 127 14.39 -31.02 4.20
CA LYS A 127 14.61 -30.81 2.76
C LYS A 127 15.85 -29.91 2.47
N GLY A 128 16.24 -29.07 3.40
CA GLY A 128 17.34 -28.15 3.24
C GLY A 128 17.17 -27.25 2.01
N LEU A 129 18.24 -27.05 1.27
CA LEU A 129 18.21 -26.31 -0.01
C LEU A 129 17.79 -27.16 -1.22
N ALA A 130 17.47 -28.47 -1.06
CA ALA A 130 17.14 -29.32 -2.20
C ALA A 130 16.01 -28.77 -3.08
N PRO A 131 14.91 -28.19 -2.52
CA PRO A 131 13.82 -27.68 -3.35
C PRO A 131 14.19 -26.50 -4.26
N ILE A 132 15.14 -25.64 -3.86
CA ILE A 132 15.57 -24.47 -4.66
C ILE A 132 16.74 -24.79 -5.60
N LYS A 133 17.48 -25.88 -5.37
CA LYS A 133 18.67 -26.26 -6.18
C LYS A 133 18.41 -26.32 -7.69
N PRO A 134 17.30 -26.88 -8.21
CA PRO A 134 17.03 -26.88 -9.65
C PRO A 134 17.03 -25.46 -10.23
N TRP A 135 16.36 -24.54 -9.58
CA TRP A 135 16.32 -23.12 -9.98
C TRP A 135 17.71 -22.45 -9.92
N LEU A 136 18.44 -22.63 -8.83
CA LEU A 136 19.82 -22.13 -8.72
C LEU A 136 20.73 -22.75 -9.79
N GLY A 137 20.48 -24.01 -10.18
CA GLY A 137 21.16 -24.69 -11.27
C GLY A 137 20.93 -24.04 -12.62
N GLU A 138 19.70 -23.60 -12.93
CA GLU A 138 19.40 -22.85 -14.15
C GLU A 138 20.18 -21.53 -14.20
N ILE A 139 20.21 -20.77 -13.09
CA ILE A 139 20.99 -19.53 -12.99
C ILE A 139 22.48 -19.80 -13.24
N LYS A 140 23.04 -20.81 -12.58
CA LYS A 140 24.45 -21.22 -12.74
C LYS A 140 24.78 -21.65 -14.16
N GLY A 141 23.84 -22.24 -14.87
CA GLY A 141 23.95 -22.71 -16.25
C GLY A 141 24.03 -21.59 -17.29
N VAL A 142 23.70 -20.33 -16.93
CA VAL A 142 23.76 -19.17 -17.83
C VAL A 142 25.19 -18.93 -18.31
N LYS A 143 25.37 -18.82 -19.64
CA LYS A 143 26.69 -18.65 -20.27
C LYS A 143 26.95 -17.25 -20.81
N ASP A 144 25.90 -16.57 -21.25
CA ASP A 144 25.96 -15.30 -21.93
C ASP A 144 24.76 -14.37 -21.61
N LYS A 145 24.75 -13.19 -22.20
CA LYS A 145 23.71 -12.18 -21.94
C LYS A 145 22.33 -12.58 -22.46
N ALA A 146 22.28 -13.34 -23.56
CA ALA A 146 21.02 -13.84 -24.10
C ALA A 146 20.39 -14.87 -23.14
N GLY A 147 21.20 -15.82 -22.65
CA GLY A 147 20.76 -16.74 -21.60
C GLY A 147 20.36 -16.05 -20.30
N TYR A 148 21.07 -14.97 -19.94
CA TYR A 148 20.70 -14.15 -18.77
C TYR A 148 19.32 -13.53 -18.92
N ALA A 149 19.00 -12.93 -20.07
CA ALA A 149 17.68 -12.32 -20.31
C ALA A 149 16.55 -13.35 -20.14
N LEU A 150 16.73 -14.58 -20.64
CA LEU A 150 15.74 -15.64 -20.52
C LEU A 150 15.55 -16.13 -19.08
N VAL A 151 16.64 -16.27 -18.30
CA VAL A 151 16.53 -16.68 -16.89
C VAL A 151 15.99 -15.53 -16.02
N ALA A 152 16.35 -14.28 -16.33
CA ALA A 152 15.75 -13.12 -15.68
C ALA A 152 14.24 -13.01 -15.93
N ALA A 153 13.76 -13.40 -17.12
CA ALA A 153 12.34 -13.49 -17.40
C ALA A 153 11.63 -14.57 -16.54
N LYS A 154 12.23 -15.74 -16.41
CA LYS A 154 11.70 -16.78 -15.51
C LYS A 154 11.71 -16.36 -14.04
N ALA A 155 12.75 -15.61 -13.62
CA ALA A 155 12.83 -15.03 -12.28
C ALA A 155 11.65 -14.10 -12.00
N ALA A 156 11.28 -13.21 -12.93
CA ALA A 156 10.13 -12.33 -12.80
C ALA A 156 8.82 -13.12 -12.60
N ARG A 157 8.61 -14.20 -13.36
CA ARG A 157 7.44 -15.09 -13.18
C ARG A 157 7.42 -15.81 -11.84
N ALA A 158 8.58 -16.04 -11.26
CA ALA A 158 8.72 -16.67 -9.94
C ALA A 158 8.69 -15.64 -8.79
N GLY A 159 8.34 -14.37 -9.04
CA GLY A 159 8.31 -13.33 -8.02
C GLY A 159 9.69 -12.89 -7.53
N ILE A 160 10.75 -13.21 -8.28
CA ILE A 160 12.13 -12.85 -7.94
C ILE A 160 12.48 -11.54 -8.65
N SER A 161 12.98 -10.56 -7.90
CA SER A 161 13.37 -9.27 -8.44
C SER A 161 14.46 -9.41 -9.51
N GLY A 162 14.13 -8.99 -10.72
CA GLY A 162 15.03 -8.98 -11.87
C GLY A 162 15.77 -7.63 -12.03
N PRO A 163 16.45 -7.45 -13.17
CA PRO A 163 17.09 -6.17 -13.50
C PRO A 163 16.07 -5.04 -13.68
N PHE A 164 14.90 -5.35 -14.22
CA PHE A 164 13.81 -4.42 -14.44
C PHE A 164 12.54 -4.91 -13.78
N ARG A 165 11.65 -3.99 -13.39
CA ARG A 165 10.31 -4.30 -12.94
C ARG A 165 9.34 -4.06 -14.09
N PHE A 166 8.30 -4.88 -14.20
CA PHE A 166 7.21 -4.63 -15.13
C PHE A 166 5.91 -5.27 -14.62
N TYR A 167 4.81 -4.71 -15.04
CA TYR A 167 3.46 -5.19 -14.75
C TYR A 167 2.49 -4.69 -15.82
N VAL A 168 1.34 -5.31 -15.94
CA VAL A 168 0.23 -4.81 -16.76
C VAL A 168 -0.70 -4.00 -15.86
N GLY A 169 -0.81 -2.72 -16.15
CA GLY A 169 -1.64 -1.77 -15.44
C GLY A 169 -2.52 -0.97 -16.40
N GLN A 170 -3.36 -0.13 -15.86
CA GLN A 170 -4.18 0.81 -16.62
C GLN A 170 -3.27 1.84 -17.32
N ASP A 171 -3.60 2.22 -18.56
CA ASP A 171 -2.88 3.29 -19.27
C ASP A 171 -3.39 4.64 -18.75
N ASP A 172 -2.52 5.43 -18.14
CA ASP A 172 -2.89 6.72 -17.53
C ASP A 172 -3.51 7.71 -18.53
N LYS A 173 -3.18 7.61 -19.83
CA LYS A 173 -3.78 8.47 -20.89
C LYS A 173 -4.90 7.80 -21.67
N ASP A 174 -5.17 6.53 -21.41
CA ASP A 174 -6.31 5.80 -21.94
C ASP A 174 -6.85 4.82 -20.87
N PRO A 175 -7.53 5.34 -19.82
CA PRO A 175 -7.87 4.58 -18.64
C PRO A 175 -8.87 3.43 -18.87
N GLU A 176 -9.38 3.25 -20.09
CA GLU A 176 -10.20 2.11 -20.46
C GLU A 176 -9.40 0.92 -21.01
N THR A 177 -8.05 1.07 -21.10
CA THR A 177 -7.17 0.01 -21.61
C THR A 177 -6.06 -0.35 -20.64
N TYR A 178 -5.62 -1.62 -20.72
CA TYR A 178 -4.42 -2.09 -20.04
C TYR A 178 -3.20 -1.93 -20.92
N ILE A 179 -2.07 -1.54 -20.32
CA ILE A 179 -0.77 -1.42 -20.97
C ILE A 179 0.31 -2.09 -20.12
N LEU A 180 1.36 -2.58 -20.77
CA LEU A 180 2.57 -3.03 -20.08
C LEU A 180 3.36 -1.82 -19.60
N SER A 181 3.65 -1.74 -18.31
CA SER A 181 4.49 -0.71 -17.71
C SER A 181 5.81 -1.31 -17.24
N MET A 182 6.91 -0.61 -17.49
CA MET A 182 8.26 -1.01 -17.11
C MET A 182 8.95 0.09 -16.33
N SER A 183 9.68 -0.28 -15.27
CA SER A 183 10.41 0.65 -14.41
C SER A 183 11.78 0.12 -13.99
N GLN A 184 12.63 1.04 -13.50
CA GLN A 184 13.96 0.74 -12.98
C GLN A 184 13.92 -0.33 -11.87
N GLY A 185 14.98 -1.16 -11.79
CA GLY A 185 15.11 -2.25 -10.84
C GLY A 185 16.56 -2.56 -10.51
N GLY A 186 16.85 -3.79 -10.13
CA GLY A 186 18.23 -4.26 -10.06
C GLY A 186 19.02 -3.88 -8.81
N LEU A 187 18.42 -3.27 -7.79
CA LEU A 187 19.04 -3.01 -6.48
C LEU A 187 18.62 -4.05 -5.45
N GLY A 188 19.54 -4.41 -4.55
CA GLY A 188 19.25 -5.26 -3.39
C GLY A 188 18.96 -4.46 -2.11
N LEU A 189 19.51 -3.26 -1.97
CA LEU A 189 19.11 -2.30 -0.93
C LEU A 189 17.86 -1.53 -1.38
N PRO A 190 17.07 -0.97 -0.44
CA PRO A 190 15.73 -0.44 -0.74
C PRO A 190 15.68 0.74 -1.71
N ASP A 191 16.73 1.57 -1.76
CA ASP A 191 16.78 2.77 -2.60
C ASP A 191 18.22 3.10 -3.01
N ARG A 192 18.37 3.90 -4.09
CA ARG A 192 19.65 4.40 -4.57
C ARG A 192 20.46 5.16 -3.51
N ASP A 193 19.77 5.88 -2.62
CA ASP A 193 20.42 6.69 -1.59
C ASP A 193 21.21 5.82 -0.59
N PHE A 194 20.84 4.55 -0.37
CA PHE A 194 21.63 3.62 0.45
C PHE A 194 23.01 3.34 -0.13
N TYR A 195 23.18 3.43 -1.45
CA TYR A 195 24.45 3.24 -2.14
C TYR A 195 25.26 4.52 -2.23
N LEU A 196 24.60 5.68 -2.36
CA LEU A 196 25.23 6.93 -2.81
C LEU A 196 25.40 7.97 -1.68
N ASP A 197 24.60 7.92 -0.61
CA ASP A 197 24.76 8.84 0.53
C ASP A 197 26.05 8.50 1.29
N GLU A 198 26.94 9.50 1.44
CA GLU A 198 28.25 9.34 2.07
C GLU A 198 28.21 9.41 3.61
N LYS A 199 27.05 9.61 4.20
CA LYS A 199 26.91 9.65 5.66
C LYS A 199 27.42 8.38 6.32
N PRO A 200 28.03 8.46 7.52
CA PRO A 200 28.62 7.31 8.21
C PRO A 200 27.62 6.16 8.46
N GLU A 201 26.35 6.48 8.70
CA GLU A 201 25.30 5.49 8.92
C GLU A 201 25.05 4.65 7.66
N MET A 202 25.00 5.29 6.47
CA MET A 202 24.85 4.59 5.21
C MET A 202 26.08 3.76 4.86
N ALA A 203 27.28 4.25 5.19
CA ALA A 203 28.50 3.46 5.03
C ALA A 203 28.49 2.18 5.88
N LYS A 204 27.98 2.23 7.11
CA LYS A 204 27.80 1.03 7.97
C LYS A 204 26.80 0.05 7.35
N ILE A 205 25.67 0.53 6.81
CA ILE A 205 24.68 -0.31 6.14
C ILE A 205 25.31 -1.00 4.92
N ARG A 206 26.06 -0.27 4.08
CA ARG A 206 26.76 -0.86 2.92
C ARG A 206 27.75 -1.95 3.33
N ALA A 207 28.54 -1.71 4.39
CA ALA A 207 29.47 -2.73 4.90
C ALA A 207 28.74 -3.98 5.41
N ALA A 208 27.64 -3.80 6.15
CA ALA A 208 26.80 -4.90 6.61
C ALA A 208 26.12 -5.64 5.44
N TYR A 209 25.72 -4.92 4.39
CA TYR A 209 25.15 -5.53 3.19
C TYR A 209 26.16 -6.42 2.46
N VAL A 210 27.40 -5.96 2.27
CA VAL A 210 28.46 -6.80 1.66
C VAL A 210 28.70 -8.07 2.49
N ALA A 211 28.76 -7.94 3.83
CA ALA A 211 28.89 -9.10 4.71
C ALA A 211 27.69 -10.06 4.62
N HIS A 212 26.48 -9.53 4.49
CA HIS A 212 25.27 -10.33 4.25
C HIS A 212 25.36 -11.10 2.92
N LEU A 213 25.74 -10.44 1.82
CA LEU A 213 25.89 -11.08 0.51
C LEU A 213 26.94 -12.21 0.56
N GLU A 214 28.09 -11.97 1.22
CA GLU A 214 29.14 -12.99 1.43
C GLU A 214 28.58 -14.19 2.21
N ASN A 215 27.85 -13.93 3.30
CA ASN A 215 27.24 -14.98 4.12
C ASN A 215 26.22 -15.81 3.33
N MET A 216 25.32 -15.16 2.59
CA MET A 216 24.31 -15.85 1.79
C MET A 216 24.92 -16.71 0.68
N LEU A 217 25.97 -16.23 0.00
CA LEU A 217 26.73 -17.04 -0.97
C LEU A 217 27.38 -18.26 -0.30
N THR A 218 27.96 -18.08 0.88
CA THR A 218 28.59 -19.16 1.65
C THR A 218 27.57 -20.22 2.04
N LEU A 219 26.40 -19.81 2.56
CA LEU A 219 25.30 -20.70 2.92
C LEU A 219 24.72 -21.46 1.70
N ALA A 220 24.78 -20.84 0.53
CA ALA A 220 24.40 -21.49 -0.73
C ALA A 220 25.47 -22.47 -1.26
N GLY A 221 26.62 -22.58 -0.60
CA GLY A 221 27.73 -23.46 -1.00
C GLY A 221 28.56 -22.90 -2.17
N GLU A 222 28.58 -21.58 -2.35
CA GLU A 222 29.33 -20.93 -3.42
C GLU A 222 30.79 -20.63 -2.98
N SER A 223 31.73 -20.81 -3.91
CA SER A 223 33.14 -20.42 -3.70
C SER A 223 33.32 -18.91 -3.90
N ASP A 224 34.47 -18.40 -3.42
CA ASP A 224 34.89 -17.01 -3.62
C ASP A 224 33.86 -15.96 -3.15
N ALA A 225 33.05 -16.31 -2.17
CA ALA A 225 31.89 -15.51 -1.70
C ALA A 225 32.25 -14.05 -1.42
N LYS A 226 33.38 -13.78 -0.77
CA LYS A 226 33.84 -12.41 -0.45
C LYS A 226 34.11 -11.58 -1.70
N ALA A 227 34.82 -12.11 -2.68
CA ALA A 227 35.11 -11.39 -3.91
C ALA A 227 33.85 -11.15 -4.75
N ARG A 228 32.95 -12.14 -4.79
CA ARG A 228 31.66 -12.06 -5.50
C ARG A 228 30.72 -11.05 -4.86
N ALA A 229 30.62 -11.02 -3.53
CA ALA A 229 29.84 -10.04 -2.80
C ALA A 229 30.34 -8.59 -3.08
N ALA A 230 31.66 -8.37 -3.05
CA ALA A 230 32.24 -7.07 -3.36
C ALA A 230 31.97 -6.65 -4.83
N ALA A 231 32.07 -7.58 -5.77
CA ALA A 231 31.77 -7.33 -7.19
C ALA A 231 30.31 -6.98 -7.43
N LEU A 232 29.39 -7.67 -6.75
CA LEU A 232 27.95 -7.35 -6.83
C LEU A 232 27.64 -5.99 -6.23
N MET A 233 28.20 -5.66 -5.05
CA MET A 233 28.02 -4.34 -4.44
C MET A 233 28.50 -3.22 -5.37
N ALA A 234 29.65 -3.40 -6.01
CA ALA A 234 30.19 -2.44 -6.97
C ALA A 234 29.23 -2.27 -8.19
N PHE A 235 28.68 -3.37 -8.70
CA PHE A 235 27.74 -3.34 -9.82
C PHE A 235 26.42 -2.65 -9.45
N GLU A 236 25.84 -2.96 -8.29
CA GLU A 236 24.62 -2.32 -7.81
C GLU A 236 24.81 -0.82 -7.52
N THR A 237 26.03 -0.43 -7.09
CA THR A 237 26.38 1.00 -6.93
C THR A 237 26.34 1.73 -8.27
N GLU A 238 26.83 1.13 -9.36
CA GLU A 238 26.73 1.73 -10.69
C GLU A 238 25.27 1.82 -11.17
N ILE A 239 24.45 0.79 -10.87
CA ILE A 239 23.00 0.85 -11.14
C ILE A 239 22.36 2.01 -10.35
N ALA A 240 22.67 2.16 -9.07
CA ALA A 240 22.12 3.23 -8.23
C ALA A 240 22.43 4.64 -8.78
N LYS A 241 23.58 4.83 -9.44
CA LYS A 241 23.94 6.12 -10.07
C LYS A 241 23.02 6.50 -11.22
N VAL A 242 22.50 5.53 -11.97
CA VAL A 242 21.63 5.79 -13.14
C VAL A 242 20.14 5.82 -12.76
N HIS A 243 19.76 5.36 -11.57
CA HIS A 243 18.39 5.43 -11.08
C HIS A 243 17.91 6.86 -10.87
N TRP A 244 16.64 7.09 -11.16
CA TRP A 244 15.95 8.31 -10.76
C TRP A 244 15.72 8.35 -9.25
N THR A 245 15.58 9.56 -8.71
CA THR A 245 15.19 9.76 -7.32
C THR A 245 13.75 9.34 -7.06
N GLN A 246 13.37 9.11 -5.80
CA GLN A 246 11.98 8.86 -5.42
C GLN A 246 11.06 10.03 -5.82
N ILE A 247 11.53 11.28 -5.67
CA ILE A 247 10.77 12.47 -6.04
C ILE A 247 10.47 12.49 -7.53
N ASP A 248 11.46 12.23 -8.38
CA ASP A 248 11.25 12.19 -9.84
C ASP A 248 10.39 11.00 -10.26
N SER A 249 10.54 9.85 -9.59
CA SER A 249 9.83 8.62 -9.91
C SER A 249 8.35 8.64 -9.53
N ARG A 250 7.92 9.55 -8.64
CA ARG A 250 6.49 9.72 -8.30
C ARG A 250 5.76 10.70 -9.21
N ASP A 251 6.46 11.46 -10.05
CA ASP A 251 5.85 12.45 -10.94
C ASP A 251 5.22 11.76 -12.17
N ALA A 252 3.89 11.75 -12.23
CA ALA A 252 3.12 11.09 -13.26
C ALA A 252 3.44 11.62 -14.69
N ASP A 253 3.74 12.92 -14.84
CA ASP A 253 4.11 13.49 -16.15
C ASP A 253 5.49 13.01 -16.60
N LYS A 254 6.46 12.91 -15.68
CA LYS A 254 7.81 12.42 -15.97
C LYS A 254 7.83 10.93 -16.30
N THR A 255 6.99 10.15 -15.62
CA THR A 255 6.97 8.69 -15.73
C THR A 255 6.08 8.16 -16.86
N TYR A 256 5.27 9.00 -17.48
CA TYR A 256 4.49 8.61 -18.64
C TYR A 256 5.28 8.72 -19.95
N ASN A 257 6.05 7.70 -20.30
CA ASN A 257 6.81 7.64 -21.55
C ASN A 257 6.40 6.41 -22.36
N LYS A 258 5.45 6.58 -23.28
CA LYS A 258 4.96 5.52 -24.16
C LYS A 258 5.92 5.31 -25.33
N LEU A 259 6.49 4.12 -25.44
CA LEU A 259 7.45 3.74 -26.46
C LEU A 259 6.99 2.47 -27.19
N THR A 260 7.37 2.35 -28.47
CA THR A 260 7.30 1.03 -29.12
C THR A 260 8.44 0.15 -28.60
N LEU A 261 8.24 -1.18 -28.61
CA LEU A 261 9.29 -2.13 -28.22
C LEU A 261 10.57 -1.92 -29.08
N ALA A 262 10.41 -1.62 -30.37
CA ALA A 262 11.54 -1.33 -31.27
C ALA A 262 12.30 -0.05 -30.86
N ALA A 263 11.58 1.00 -30.44
CA ALA A 263 12.18 2.24 -29.93
C ALA A 263 12.95 1.99 -28.61
N LEU A 264 12.38 1.22 -27.69
CA LEU A 264 13.06 0.81 -26.46
C LEU A 264 14.34 0.02 -26.78
N GLN A 265 14.26 -0.98 -27.65
CA GLN A 265 15.41 -1.82 -28.04
C GLN A 265 16.51 -0.98 -28.70
N LYS A 266 16.15 0.01 -29.53
CA LYS A 266 17.09 0.95 -30.13
C LYS A 266 17.76 1.86 -29.09
N ALA A 267 17.01 2.35 -28.12
CA ALA A 267 17.50 3.24 -27.06
C ALA A 267 18.39 2.50 -26.05
N ALA A 268 18.11 1.23 -25.79
CA ALA A 268 18.78 0.41 -24.79
C ALA A 268 19.27 -0.94 -25.38
N PRO A 269 20.23 -0.92 -26.33
CA PRO A 269 20.63 -2.13 -27.08
C PRO A 269 21.38 -3.16 -26.23
N GLY A 270 21.77 -2.80 -25.01
CA GLY A 270 22.55 -3.67 -24.09
C GLY A 270 21.77 -4.82 -23.47
N PHE A 271 20.45 -4.89 -23.68
CA PHE A 271 19.60 -5.96 -23.17
C PHE A 271 18.54 -6.34 -24.22
N ASP A 272 18.29 -7.65 -24.39
CA ASP A 272 17.31 -8.15 -25.36
C ASP A 272 15.89 -8.12 -24.74
N PHE A 273 15.21 -6.97 -24.84
CA PHE A 273 13.86 -6.80 -24.33
C PHE A 273 12.84 -7.65 -25.08
N ALA A 274 13.04 -7.90 -26.39
CA ALA A 274 12.14 -8.71 -27.16
C ALA A 274 12.15 -10.17 -26.70
N ALA A 275 13.34 -10.75 -26.52
CA ALA A 275 13.47 -12.10 -25.97
C ALA A 275 12.96 -12.17 -24.52
N TYR A 276 13.24 -11.17 -23.70
CA TYR A 276 12.81 -11.09 -22.30
C TYR A 276 11.28 -11.08 -22.18
N PHE A 277 10.58 -10.21 -22.90
CA PHE A 277 9.12 -10.16 -22.86
C PHE A 277 8.48 -11.42 -23.49
N LYS A 278 9.03 -11.92 -24.60
CA LYS A 278 8.54 -13.13 -25.24
C LYS A 278 8.65 -14.36 -24.31
N ALA A 279 9.73 -14.48 -23.55
CA ALA A 279 9.90 -15.54 -22.54
C ALA A 279 8.87 -15.44 -21.39
N ASN A 280 8.34 -14.24 -21.15
CA ASN A 280 7.23 -13.99 -20.23
C ASN A 280 5.83 -14.12 -20.86
N GLY A 281 5.73 -14.56 -22.11
CA GLY A 281 4.44 -14.69 -22.82
C GLY A 281 3.89 -13.36 -23.35
N LEU A 282 4.73 -12.31 -23.41
CA LEU A 282 4.35 -10.97 -23.83
C LEU A 282 4.98 -10.62 -25.19
N THR A 283 4.21 -9.97 -26.05
CA THR A 283 4.69 -9.39 -27.31
C THR A 283 4.13 -7.99 -27.48
N PRO A 284 4.49 -7.04 -26.59
CA PRO A 284 3.90 -5.71 -26.62
C PRO A 284 4.36 -4.97 -27.87
N THR A 285 3.44 -4.29 -28.56
CA THR A 285 3.79 -3.34 -29.63
C THR A 285 4.26 -2.02 -29.01
N GLU A 286 3.62 -1.62 -27.91
CA GLU A 286 3.93 -0.42 -27.12
C GLU A 286 3.93 -0.75 -25.64
N LEU A 287 4.66 0.03 -24.86
CA LEU A 287 4.73 -0.06 -23.42
C LEU A 287 5.04 1.31 -22.80
N LEU A 288 4.70 1.49 -21.55
CA LEU A 288 5.16 2.63 -20.75
C LEU A 288 6.53 2.32 -20.14
N VAL A 289 7.45 3.26 -20.26
CA VAL A 289 8.79 3.20 -19.64
C VAL A 289 8.87 4.34 -18.63
N ALA A 290 8.78 4.02 -17.36
CA ALA A 290 8.66 5.04 -16.32
C ALA A 290 9.93 5.92 -16.19
N GLN A 291 11.11 5.31 -16.27
CA GLN A 291 12.39 6.01 -16.13
C GLN A 291 13.30 5.69 -17.33
N PRO A 292 13.10 6.32 -18.51
CA PRO A 292 13.81 5.93 -19.75
C PRO A 292 15.34 5.97 -19.65
N SER A 293 15.90 7.01 -19.02
CA SER A 293 17.36 7.14 -18.86
C SER A 293 17.94 6.09 -17.90
N ALA A 294 17.21 5.72 -16.84
CA ALA A 294 17.63 4.64 -15.94
C ALA A 294 17.64 3.30 -16.68
N ILE A 295 16.57 2.96 -17.41
CA ILE A 295 16.49 1.72 -18.19
C ILE A 295 17.62 1.63 -19.21
N THR A 296 17.91 2.72 -19.93
CA THR A 296 19.03 2.79 -20.88
C THR A 296 20.38 2.59 -20.18
N GLY A 297 20.58 3.25 -19.04
CA GLY A 297 21.80 3.12 -18.24
C GLY A 297 21.99 1.69 -17.68
N GLU A 298 20.95 1.10 -17.11
CA GLU A 298 20.97 -0.27 -16.60
C GLU A 298 21.28 -1.29 -17.71
N ALA A 299 20.64 -1.16 -18.89
CA ALA A 299 20.91 -2.04 -20.03
C ALA A 299 22.39 -1.97 -20.46
N ALA A 300 22.97 -0.75 -20.48
CA ALA A 300 24.37 -0.55 -20.81
C ALA A 300 25.31 -1.16 -19.76
N LEU A 301 24.97 -1.08 -18.47
CA LEU A 301 25.69 -1.71 -17.38
C LEU A 301 25.62 -3.22 -17.47
N ILE A 302 24.44 -3.79 -17.71
CA ILE A 302 24.25 -5.23 -17.92
C ILE A 302 25.10 -5.76 -19.06
N ALA A 303 25.14 -5.03 -20.20
CA ALA A 303 25.97 -5.43 -21.34
C ALA A 303 27.45 -5.57 -20.98
N LYS A 304 27.96 -4.66 -20.16
CA LYS A 304 29.37 -4.60 -19.76
C LYS A 304 29.72 -5.53 -18.59
N ALA A 305 28.77 -5.82 -17.72
CA ALA A 305 29.00 -6.60 -16.50
C ALA A 305 29.53 -8.01 -16.80
N PRO A 306 30.46 -8.57 -16.03
CA PRO A 306 30.80 -9.98 -16.10
C PRO A 306 29.54 -10.84 -15.86
N ILE A 307 29.41 -11.94 -16.61
CA ILE A 307 28.22 -12.80 -16.50
C ILE A 307 28.07 -13.38 -15.09
N GLY A 308 29.17 -13.62 -14.39
CA GLY A 308 29.17 -14.08 -12.99
C GLY A 308 28.42 -13.15 -12.06
N VAL A 309 28.64 -11.83 -12.18
CA VAL A 309 27.96 -10.82 -11.34
C VAL A 309 26.45 -10.81 -11.55
N LEU A 310 26.00 -10.95 -12.80
CA LEU A 310 24.58 -11.02 -13.11
C LEU A 310 23.91 -12.30 -12.58
N LYS A 311 24.64 -13.41 -12.61
CA LYS A 311 24.22 -14.68 -12.01
C LYS A 311 24.10 -14.54 -10.50
N ASP A 312 25.10 -13.92 -9.86
CA ASP A 312 25.12 -13.69 -8.41
C ASP A 312 23.97 -12.82 -7.96
N ALA A 313 23.64 -11.77 -8.72
CA ALA A 313 22.48 -10.94 -8.46
C ALA A 313 21.17 -11.76 -8.44
N LEU A 314 20.92 -12.59 -9.46
CA LEU A 314 19.72 -13.43 -9.52
C LEU A 314 19.71 -14.50 -8.43
N LEU A 315 20.85 -15.13 -8.15
CA LEU A 315 20.97 -16.15 -7.11
C LEU A 315 20.64 -15.58 -5.73
N LEU A 316 21.26 -14.47 -5.37
CA LEU A 316 21.05 -13.83 -4.06
C LEU A 316 19.61 -13.30 -3.90
N ARG A 317 19.03 -12.72 -4.95
CA ARG A 317 17.64 -12.30 -4.95
C ARG A 317 16.68 -13.47 -4.86
N SER A 318 17.03 -14.62 -5.44
CA SER A 318 16.23 -15.84 -5.28
C SER A 318 16.22 -16.34 -3.85
N LEU A 319 17.40 -16.34 -3.20
CA LEU A 319 17.50 -16.71 -1.79
C LEU A 319 16.74 -15.75 -0.89
N HIS A 320 16.84 -14.45 -1.14
CA HIS A 320 16.09 -13.42 -0.42
C HIS A 320 14.56 -13.58 -0.60
N ALA A 321 14.07 -13.69 -1.84
CA ALA A 321 12.64 -13.81 -2.14
C ALA A 321 11.97 -15.02 -1.44
N TYR A 322 12.73 -16.08 -1.26
CA TYR A 322 12.25 -17.33 -0.66
C TYR A 322 12.87 -17.63 0.72
N ALA A 323 13.64 -16.71 1.31
CA ALA A 323 14.34 -16.95 2.56
C ALA A 323 13.44 -17.56 3.64
N ASP A 324 12.23 -17.04 3.78
CA ASP A 324 11.25 -17.46 4.77
C ASP A 324 10.56 -18.83 4.48
N LYS A 325 10.79 -19.39 3.30
CA LYS A 325 10.33 -20.72 2.83
C LYS A 325 11.47 -21.74 2.77
N LEU A 326 12.67 -21.32 3.18
CA LEU A 326 13.90 -22.10 3.23
C LEU A 326 14.29 -22.39 4.67
N PRO A 327 15.31 -23.25 4.94
CA PRO A 327 15.77 -23.53 6.29
C PRO A 327 16.13 -22.29 7.10
N ASP A 328 16.05 -22.42 8.42
CA ASP A 328 16.32 -21.32 9.35
C ASP A 328 17.74 -20.73 9.19
N SER A 329 18.72 -21.50 8.70
CA SER A 329 20.05 -20.97 8.39
C SER A 329 20.00 -19.84 7.34
N ILE A 330 19.19 -19.97 6.31
CA ILE A 330 18.98 -18.94 5.27
C ILE A 330 18.05 -17.84 5.80
N ALA A 331 16.91 -18.24 6.37
CA ALA A 331 15.90 -17.30 6.84
C ALA A 331 16.42 -16.37 7.95
N ASN A 332 17.25 -16.89 8.88
CA ASN A 332 17.86 -16.08 9.94
C ASN A 332 18.97 -15.19 9.41
N ALA A 333 19.76 -15.66 8.44
CA ALA A 333 20.79 -14.84 7.81
C ALA A 333 20.18 -13.65 7.02
N ASP A 334 19.10 -13.90 6.32
CA ASP A 334 18.34 -12.87 5.60
C ASP A 334 17.73 -11.84 6.58
N PHE A 335 17.07 -12.33 7.62
CA PHE A 335 16.47 -11.49 8.65
C PHE A 335 17.49 -10.66 9.43
N ALA A 336 18.67 -11.20 9.70
CA ALA A 336 19.75 -10.48 10.41
C ALA A 336 20.14 -9.18 9.68
N PHE A 337 20.03 -9.16 8.36
CA PHE A 337 20.28 -7.94 7.59
C PHE A 337 19.00 -7.12 7.39
N TYR A 338 18.01 -7.64 6.70
CA TYR A 338 16.82 -6.86 6.33
C TYR A 338 15.89 -6.54 7.52
N GLY A 339 15.77 -7.45 8.47
CA GLY A 339 14.99 -7.27 9.70
C GLY A 339 15.75 -6.51 10.77
N THR A 340 16.92 -7.00 11.15
CA THR A 340 17.64 -6.43 12.30
C THR A 340 18.46 -5.20 11.91
N THR A 341 19.32 -5.30 10.89
CA THR A 341 20.23 -4.20 10.54
C THR A 341 19.49 -3.02 9.92
N LEU A 342 18.61 -3.26 8.94
CA LEU A 342 17.87 -2.19 8.25
C LEU A 342 16.71 -1.64 9.06
N SER A 343 15.93 -2.50 9.70
CA SER A 343 14.66 -2.11 10.34
C SER A 343 14.72 -2.10 11.87
N GLY A 344 15.84 -2.56 12.47
CA GLY A 344 16.04 -2.56 13.92
C GLY A 344 15.17 -3.57 14.66
N THR A 345 14.58 -4.57 13.97
CA THR A 345 13.73 -5.59 14.57
C THR A 345 14.61 -6.68 15.21
N PRO A 346 14.54 -6.89 16.55
CA PRO A 346 15.42 -7.86 17.22
C PRO A 346 15.14 -9.33 16.88
N GLU A 347 13.86 -9.69 16.71
CA GLU A 347 13.42 -11.09 16.58
C GLU A 347 12.51 -11.26 15.36
N ARG A 348 12.60 -12.42 14.72
CA ARG A 348 11.65 -12.79 13.67
C ARG A 348 10.27 -13.02 14.27
N GLU A 349 9.23 -12.64 13.56
CA GLU A 349 7.86 -12.95 13.94
C GLU A 349 7.64 -14.47 14.08
N ALA A 350 6.72 -14.84 14.95
CA ALA A 350 6.32 -16.24 15.13
C ALA A 350 5.92 -16.89 13.79
N ARG A 351 6.23 -18.19 13.64
CA ARG A 351 5.98 -18.94 12.39
C ARG A 351 4.55 -18.81 11.88
N TRP A 352 3.57 -18.86 12.78
CA TRP A 352 2.17 -18.75 12.40
C TRP A 352 1.82 -17.36 11.81
N LYS A 353 2.42 -16.25 12.30
CA LYS A 353 2.20 -14.90 11.74
C LYS A 353 2.71 -14.82 10.31
N ARG A 354 3.91 -15.31 10.07
CA ARG A 354 4.51 -15.41 8.73
C ARG A 354 3.72 -16.34 7.81
N GLY A 355 3.10 -17.40 8.38
CA GLY A 355 2.16 -18.26 7.67
C GLY A 355 0.89 -17.53 7.25
N VAL A 356 0.35 -16.66 8.11
CA VAL A 356 -0.79 -15.78 7.76
C VAL A 356 -0.41 -14.86 6.60
N ASP A 357 0.78 -14.24 6.63
CA ASP A 357 1.25 -13.39 5.54
C ASP A 357 1.40 -14.16 4.24
N PHE A 358 1.98 -15.36 4.29
CA PHE A 358 2.07 -16.23 3.11
C PHE A 358 0.70 -16.52 2.49
N LEU A 359 -0.32 -16.78 3.31
CA LEU A 359 -1.69 -17.01 2.82
C LEU A 359 -2.33 -15.73 2.27
N LYS A 360 -2.11 -14.58 2.92
CA LYS A 360 -2.58 -13.30 2.45
C LYS A 360 -2.02 -12.98 1.06
N ASP A 361 -0.73 -13.24 0.84
CA ASP A 361 -0.06 -12.96 -0.42
C ASP A 361 -0.43 -13.96 -1.53
N SER A 362 -0.69 -15.23 -1.21
CA SER A 362 -0.91 -16.30 -2.20
C SER A 362 -2.38 -16.62 -2.49
N LEU A 363 -3.26 -16.52 -1.48
CA LEU A 363 -4.68 -16.90 -1.52
C LEU A 363 -5.55 -15.84 -0.81
N GLY A 364 -5.14 -14.58 -0.85
CA GLY A 364 -5.68 -13.53 0.00
C GLY A 364 -7.19 -13.33 -0.12
N GLU A 365 -7.76 -13.35 -1.32
CA GLU A 365 -9.20 -13.19 -1.48
C GLU A 365 -9.99 -14.46 -1.09
N GLU A 366 -9.38 -15.65 -1.21
CA GLU A 366 -10.01 -16.88 -0.74
C GLU A 366 -10.15 -16.88 0.79
N VAL A 367 -9.10 -16.43 1.50
CA VAL A 367 -9.16 -16.18 2.95
C VAL A 367 -10.11 -15.01 3.25
N GLY A 368 -10.07 -13.96 2.44
CA GLY A 368 -10.90 -12.75 2.58
C GLY A 368 -12.39 -13.03 2.59
N LYS A 369 -12.87 -13.95 1.76
CA LYS A 369 -14.30 -14.39 1.76
C LYS A 369 -14.74 -14.88 3.13
N VAL A 370 -13.93 -15.73 3.76
CA VAL A 370 -14.24 -16.30 5.08
C VAL A 370 -14.12 -15.22 6.16
N TYR A 371 -13.08 -14.38 6.05
CA TYR A 371 -12.84 -13.29 6.99
C TYR A 371 -14.03 -12.31 7.06
N VAL A 372 -14.52 -11.82 5.94
CA VAL A 372 -15.64 -10.86 5.94
C VAL A 372 -16.95 -11.48 6.39
N ALA A 373 -17.19 -12.74 6.04
CA ALA A 373 -18.39 -13.47 6.50
C ALA A 373 -18.43 -13.62 8.03
N GLN A 374 -17.26 -13.70 8.68
CA GLN A 374 -17.19 -13.89 10.15
C GLN A 374 -17.01 -12.57 10.92
N TYR A 375 -16.32 -11.55 10.34
CA TYR A 375 -15.81 -10.42 11.12
C TYR A 375 -16.20 -9.05 10.58
N PHE A 376 -16.98 -8.98 9.50
CA PHE A 376 -17.42 -7.70 8.95
C PHE A 376 -18.95 -7.64 8.83
N PRO A 377 -19.64 -7.14 9.87
CA PRO A 377 -21.09 -7.09 9.90
C PRO A 377 -21.65 -6.04 8.92
N PRO A 378 -22.83 -6.29 8.29
CA PRO A 378 -23.45 -5.38 7.32
C PRO A 378 -23.72 -3.97 7.85
N GLU A 379 -24.00 -3.83 9.13
CA GLU A 379 -24.23 -2.52 9.79
C GLU A 379 -23.00 -1.63 9.78
N THR A 380 -21.80 -2.20 9.86
CA THR A 380 -20.53 -1.46 9.72
C THR A 380 -20.43 -0.86 8.31
N LYS A 381 -20.73 -1.65 7.27
CA LYS A 381 -20.75 -1.15 5.89
C LYS A 381 -21.75 -0.01 5.73
N ALA A 382 -22.96 -0.17 6.24
CA ALA A 382 -24.01 0.85 6.16
C ALA A 382 -23.62 2.17 6.86
N ALA A 383 -22.99 2.08 8.04
CA ALA A 383 -22.50 3.25 8.75
C ALA A 383 -21.37 3.96 7.99
N MET A 384 -20.47 3.21 7.36
CA MET A 384 -19.42 3.74 6.52
C MET A 384 -19.96 4.42 5.27
N ASP A 385 -21.00 3.88 4.62
CA ASP A 385 -21.66 4.51 3.48
C ASP A 385 -22.20 5.91 3.83
N VAL A 386 -22.72 6.10 5.04
CA VAL A 386 -23.15 7.41 5.54
C VAL A 386 -21.97 8.37 5.72
N LEU A 387 -20.89 7.91 6.34
CA LEU A 387 -19.69 8.73 6.54
C LEU A 387 -19.08 9.16 5.19
N VAL A 388 -18.92 8.25 4.24
CA VAL A 388 -18.40 8.55 2.90
C VAL A 388 -19.27 9.59 2.18
N LYS A 389 -20.58 9.45 2.20
CA LYS A 389 -21.51 10.44 1.62
C LYS A 389 -21.37 11.81 2.25
N ASN A 390 -21.24 11.88 3.58
CA ASN A 390 -21.08 13.14 4.30
C ASN A 390 -19.75 13.81 3.96
N VAL A 391 -18.66 13.04 3.86
CA VAL A 391 -17.32 13.53 3.50
C VAL A 391 -17.29 14.01 2.04
N LEU A 392 -17.87 13.27 1.09
CA LEU A 392 -18.02 13.70 -0.30
C LEU A 392 -18.81 15.01 -0.42
N ALA A 393 -19.92 15.14 0.29
CA ALA A 393 -20.71 16.37 0.31
C ALA A 393 -19.95 17.55 0.91
N ALA A 394 -19.16 17.31 1.95
CA ALA A 394 -18.30 18.33 2.56
C ALA A 394 -17.17 18.78 1.60
N MET A 395 -16.55 17.86 0.86
CA MET A 395 -15.57 18.21 -0.16
C MET A 395 -16.15 19.12 -1.22
N GLY A 396 -17.38 18.85 -1.69
CA GLY A 396 -18.08 19.72 -2.64
C GLY A 396 -18.24 21.14 -2.11
N ARG A 397 -18.73 21.31 -0.87
CA ARG A 397 -18.89 22.64 -0.24
C ARG A 397 -17.54 23.37 -0.11
N ARG A 398 -16.48 22.66 0.23
CA ARG A 398 -15.16 23.26 0.35
C ARG A 398 -14.62 23.74 -1.01
N ILE A 399 -14.78 22.93 -2.07
CA ILE A 399 -14.40 23.32 -3.44
C ILE A 399 -15.14 24.61 -3.84
N ASP A 400 -16.44 24.73 -3.56
CA ASP A 400 -17.20 25.96 -3.82
C ASP A 400 -16.59 27.19 -3.14
N GLY A 401 -16.11 27.02 -1.89
CA GLY A 401 -15.53 28.07 -1.08
C GLY A 401 -14.10 28.44 -1.42
N LEU A 402 -13.39 27.73 -2.31
CA LEU A 402 -11.96 27.97 -2.57
C LEU A 402 -11.70 29.29 -3.31
N PRO A 403 -10.97 30.25 -2.74
CA PRO A 403 -10.71 31.54 -3.39
C PRO A 403 -9.63 31.46 -4.47
N TRP A 404 -8.81 30.40 -4.46
CA TRP A 404 -7.70 30.27 -5.39
C TRP A 404 -8.08 29.50 -6.67
N MET A 405 -9.13 28.67 -6.65
CA MET A 405 -9.57 27.84 -7.76
C MET A 405 -10.55 28.62 -8.66
N SER A 406 -10.37 28.56 -9.98
CA SER A 406 -11.28 29.17 -10.95
C SER A 406 -12.61 28.42 -11.04
N ASP A 407 -13.67 29.12 -11.47
CA ASP A 407 -15.01 28.52 -11.62
C ASP A 407 -15.00 27.34 -12.60
N THR A 408 -14.18 27.41 -13.65
CA THR A 408 -14.02 26.31 -14.60
C THR A 408 -13.42 25.08 -13.92
N ALA A 409 -12.37 25.24 -13.11
CA ALA A 409 -11.75 24.15 -12.36
C ALA A 409 -12.69 23.59 -11.30
N LYS A 410 -13.46 24.45 -10.58
CA LYS A 410 -14.49 24.02 -9.62
C LYS A 410 -15.55 23.15 -10.30
N ALA A 411 -16.06 23.56 -11.47
CA ALA A 411 -17.05 22.78 -12.22
C ALA A 411 -16.50 21.38 -12.61
N ARG A 412 -15.23 21.28 -12.99
CA ARG A 412 -14.58 19.99 -13.29
C ARG A 412 -14.33 19.16 -12.04
N ALA A 413 -13.91 19.80 -10.93
CA ALA A 413 -13.77 19.13 -9.65
C ALA A 413 -15.10 18.51 -9.18
N HIS A 414 -16.24 19.21 -9.33
CA HIS A 414 -17.54 18.63 -9.05
C HIS A 414 -17.90 17.44 -9.95
N LYS A 415 -17.56 17.47 -11.24
CA LYS A 415 -17.72 16.29 -12.11
C LYS A 415 -16.89 15.12 -11.62
N LYS A 416 -15.65 15.37 -11.20
CA LYS A 416 -14.77 14.34 -10.65
C LYS A 416 -15.35 13.77 -9.35
N LEU A 417 -15.87 14.63 -8.44
CA LEU A 417 -16.56 14.16 -7.23
C LEU A 417 -17.79 13.28 -7.54
N ALA A 418 -18.55 13.63 -8.57
CA ALA A 418 -19.71 12.84 -8.97
C ALA A 418 -19.35 11.49 -9.61
N ALA A 419 -18.13 11.34 -10.13
CA ALA A 419 -17.63 10.10 -10.74
C ALA A 419 -17.03 9.11 -9.73
N PHE A 420 -16.85 9.51 -8.48
CA PHE A 420 -16.22 8.64 -7.47
C PHE A 420 -16.99 7.36 -7.22
N THR A 421 -16.25 6.26 -7.17
CA THR A 421 -16.76 4.95 -6.76
C THR A 421 -16.13 4.56 -5.42
N PRO A 422 -16.85 4.72 -4.29
CA PRO A 422 -16.39 4.21 -3.00
C PRO A 422 -16.49 2.69 -2.95
N LYS A 423 -15.45 2.02 -2.48
CA LYS A 423 -15.36 0.57 -2.27
C LYS A 423 -15.14 0.30 -0.78
N ILE A 424 -16.09 -0.35 -0.11
CA ILE A 424 -16.10 -0.49 1.36
C ILE A 424 -16.19 -1.95 1.74
N GLY A 425 -15.23 -2.40 2.55
CA GLY A 425 -15.17 -3.70 3.20
C GLY A 425 -14.54 -4.79 2.34
N TYR A 426 -15.12 -5.12 1.21
CA TYR A 426 -14.69 -6.22 0.36
C TYR A 426 -15.21 -6.09 -1.07
N PRO A 427 -14.59 -6.77 -2.07
CA PRO A 427 -15.01 -6.72 -3.46
C PRO A 427 -16.34 -7.46 -3.70
N ASP A 428 -17.18 -6.94 -4.63
CA ASP A 428 -18.42 -7.59 -5.03
C ASP A 428 -18.17 -8.90 -5.81
N LYS A 429 -17.01 -9.01 -6.45
CA LYS A 429 -16.57 -10.19 -7.20
C LYS A 429 -15.21 -10.62 -6.68
N TRP A 430 -15.10 -11.89 -6.32
CA TRP A 430 -13.86 -12.49 -5.84
C TRP A 430 -13.02 -13.08 -6.99
N ARG A 431 -11.71 -13.05 -6.81
CA ARG A 431 -10.76 -13.70 -7.71
C ARG A 431 -10.95 -15.21 -7.70
N ASP A 432 -10.82 -15.83 -8.87
CA ASP A 432 -10.87 -17.29 -9.02
C ASP A 432 -9.47 -17.89 -8.87
N TYR A 433 -9.30 -18.78 -7.90
CA TYR A 433 -8.07 -19.52 -7.63
C TYR A 433 -8.14 -20.99 -8.09
N THR A 434 -9.13 -21.38 -8.90
CA THR A 434 -9.30 -22.78 -9.36
C THR A 434 -8.05 -23.31 -10.05
N GLY A 435 -7.37 -22.48 -10.85
CA GLY A 435 -6.13 -22.83 -11.56
C GLY A 435 -4.88 -22.93 -10.70
N LEU A 436 -4.91 -22.48 -9.43
CA LEU A 436 -3.76 -22.56 -8.53
C LEU A 436 -3.71 -23.92 -7.82
N THR A 437 -2.64 -24.68 -8.05
CA THR A 437 -2.40 -25.96 -7.37
C THR A 437 -1.60 -25.73 -6.08
N ILE A 438 -2.11 -26.24 -4.97
CA ILE A 438 -1.47 -26.23 -3.66
C ILE A 438 -1.23 -27.67 -3.21
N GLN A 439 -0.04 -27.95 -2.67
CA GLN A 439 0.37 -29.25 -2.13
C GLN A 439 0.78 -29.10 -0.66
N ARG A 440 0.28 -29.97 0.18
CA ARG A 440 0.44 -29.88 1.64
C ARG A 440 1.88 -30.04 2.11
N ASP A 441 2.72 -30.71 1.35
CA ASP A 441 4.12 -31.03 1.68
C ASP A 441 5.16 -30.26 0.85
N ASP A 442 4.74 -29.25 0.05
CA ASP A 442 5.62 -28.52 -0.87
C ASP A 442 5.54 -27.01 -0.70
N LEU A 443 6.06 -26.48 0.41
CA LEU A 443 6.00 -25.06 0.74
C LEU A 443 6.62 -24.17 -0.35
N LEU A 444 7.87 -24.46 -0.75
CA LEU A 444 8.54 -23.64 -1.77
C LEU A 444 7.84 -23.73 -3.13
N GLY A 445 7.42 -24.94 -3.53
CA GLY A 445 6.66 -25.12 -4.76
C GLY A 445 5.31 -24.39 -4.72
N ASN A 446 4.62 -24.38 -3.57
CA ASN A 446 3.39 -23.60 -3.39
C ASN A 446 3.65 -22.09 -3.60
N ALA A 447 4.71 -21.55 -3.00
CA ALA A 447 5.08 -20.13 -3.14
C ALA A 447 5.42 -19.80 -4.60
N MET A 448 6.20 -20.64 -5.28
CA MET A 448 6.55 -20.45 -6.69
C MET A 448 5.32 -20.53 -7.61
N ARG A 449 4.43 -21.49 -7.39
CA ARG A 449 3.17 -21.61 -8.15
C ARG A 449 2.22 -20.44 -7.91
N ALA A 450 2.13 -19.95 -6.68
CA ALA A 450 1.31 -18.78 -6.35
C ALA A 450 1.85 -17.53 -7.07
N ASN A 451 3.15 -17.28 -7.01
CA ASN A 451 3.79 -16.15 -7.71
C ASN A 451 3.58 -16.26 -9.24
N GLN A 452 3.73 -17.46 -9.80
CA GLN A 452 3.47 -17.67 -11.23
C GLN A 452 2.00 -17.45 -11.59
N PHE A 453 1.09 -17.92 -10.75
CA PHE A 453 -0.35 -17.72 -10.94
C PHE A 453 -0.72 -16.22 -10.92
N ASP A 454 -0.15 -15.45 -9.99
CA ASP A 454 -0.35 -14.00 -9.90
C ASP A 454 0.25 -13.29 -11.10
N PHE A 455 1.45 -13.68 -11.50
CA PHE A 455 2.09 -13.14 -12.68
C PHE A 455 1.25 -13.38 -13.94
N ASP A 456 0.85 -14.65 -14.18
CA ASP A 456 0.05 -15.02 -15.36
C ASP A 456 -1.33 -14.35 -15.37
N TYR A 457 -1.93 -14.17 -14.19
CA TYR A 457 -3.16 -13.38 -14.03
C TYR A 457 -2.94 -11.90 -14.42
N ASN A 458 -1.87 -11.28 -13.93
CA ASN A 458 -1.58 -9.89 -14.24
C ASN A 458 -1.32 -9.66 -15.73
N ILE A 459 -0.42 -10.44 -16.35
CA ILE A 459 -0.12 -10.27 -17.78
C ILE A 459 -1.31 -10.65 -18.67
N GLY A 460 -2.17 -11.56 -18.21
CA GLY A 460 -3.40 -11.97 -18.89
C GLY A 460 -4.45 -10.87 -19.02
N LYS A 461 -4.28 -9.73 -18.33
CA LYS A 461 -5.14 -8.54 -18.47
C LYS A 461 -4.89 -7.77 -19.76
N LEU A 462 -3.69 -7.90 -20.35
CA LEU A 462 -3.35 -7.15 -21.58
C LEU A 462 -4.34 -7.50 -22.69
N GLY A 463 -4.95 -6.46 -23.30
CA GLY A 463 -6.00 -6.60 -24.30
C GLY A 463 -7.39 -7.00 -23.76
N LYS A 464 -7.59 -6.97 -22.43
CA LYS A 464 -8.88 -7.14 -21.79
C LYS A 464 -9.48 -5.78 -21.39
N PRO A 465 -10.81 -5.71 -21.21
CA PRO A 465 -11.43 -4.56 -20.55
C PRO A 465 -10.91 -4.38 -19.13
N ILE A 466 -10.92 -3.14 -18.64
CA ILE A 466 -10.51 -2.84 -17.26
C ILE A 466 -11.39 -3.56 -16.24
N TYR A 467 -10.77 -4.23 -15.27
CA TYR A 467 -11.44 -4.96 -14.20
C TYR A 467 -11.80 -4.01 -13.03
N ARG A 468 -12.84 -3.20 -13.21
CA ARG A 468 -13.30 -2.23 -12.20
C ARG A 468 -13.76 -2.88 -10.89
N TRP A 469 -14.04 -4.18 -10.88
CA TRP A 469 -14.41 -4.95 -9.69
C TRP A 469 -13.20 -5.32 -8.81
N GLU A 470 -11.98 -5.29 -9.36
CA GLU A 470 -10.77 -5.74 -8.69
C GLU A 470 -10.33 -4.75 -7.61
N TRP A 471 -9.78 -5.29 -6.54
CA TRP A 471 -9.21 -4.53 -5.45
C TRP A 471 -7.69 -4.72 -5.42
N GLY A 472 -6.94 -3.65 -5.05
CA GLY A 472 -5.50 -3.71 -4.84
C GLY A 472 -5.09 -4.24 -3.46
N MET A 473 -6.05 -4.39 -2.54
CA MET A 473 -5.83 -4.85 -1.17
C MET A 473 -6.84 -5.93 -0.79
N THR A 474 -6.41 -6.84 0.07
CA THR A 474 -7.32 -7.86 0.65
C THR A 474 -8.14 -7.27 1.80
N PRO A 475 -9.31 -7.86 2.13
CA PRO A 475 -10.14 -7.39 3.25
C PRO A 475 -9.45 -7.41 4.63
N MET A 476 -8.38 -8.18 4.79
CA MET A 476 -7.62 -8.31 6.03
C MET A 476 -6.58 -7.20 6.24
N GLU A 477 -6.35 -6.34 5.24
CA GLU A 477 -5.32 -5.30 5.33
C GLU A 477 -5.79 -4.08 6.12
N ILE A 478 -4.89 -3.57 6.97
CA ILE A 478 -5.12 -2.35 7.75
C ILE A 478 -4.57 -1.17 6.95
N ASN A 479 -5.30 -0.79 5.94
CA ASN A 479 -4.96 0.34 5.07
C ASN A 479 -6.19 0.80 4.28
N ALA A 480 -6.01 1.86 3.47
CA ALA A 480 -6.93 2.36 2.47
C ALA A 480 -6.12 2.83 1.26
N TYR A 481 -6.76 3.08 0.12
CA TYR A 481 -6.06 3.65 -1.04
C TYR A 481 -7.01 4.38 -2.00
N ALA A 482 -6.43 5.32 -2.77
CA ALA A 482 -7.02 5.97 -3.90
C ALA A 482 -6.50 5.39 -5.22
N ASN A 483 -7.39 5.21 -6.21
CA ASN A 483 -7.02 4.81 -7.57
C ASN A 483 -7.44 5.90 -8.56
N PHE A 484 -6.47 6.63 -9.09
CA PHE A 484 -6.73 7.79 -9.95
C PHE A 484 -7.37 7.41 -11.29
N GLY A 485 -6.89 6.36 -11.93
CA GLY A 485 -7.38 5.88 -13.22
C GLY A 485 -8.81 5.33 -13.16
N MET A 486 -9.22 4.77 -12.03
CA MET A 486 -10.58 4.27 -11.83
C MET A 486 -11.50 5.28 -11.12
N VAL A 487 -10.96 6.39 -10.64
CA VAL A 487 -11.67 7.41 -9.82
C VAL A 487 -12.35 6.75 -8.63
N GLU A 488 -11.60 6.00 -7.83
CA GLU A 488 -12.14 5.24 -6.70
C GLU A 488 -11.32 5.39 -5.43
N ILE A 489 -11.99 5.23 -4.29
CA ILE A 489 -11.40 5.16 -2.95
C ILE A 489 -11.83 3.85 -2.29
N VAL A 490 -10.89 3.17 -1.63
CA VAL A 490 -11.06 1.80 -1.19
C VAL A 490 -10.68 1.63 0.28
N PHE A 491 -11.58 1.01 1.05
CA PHE A 491 -11.43 0.79 2.50
C PHE A 491 -11.65 -0.69 2.83
N PRO A 492 -10.60 -1.50 3.01
CA PRO A 492 -10.70 -2.89 3.44
C PRO A 492 -11.41 -3.06 4.79
N ALA A 493 -12.06 -4.21 4.99
CA ALA A 493 -12.85 -4.47 6.21
C ALA A 493 -12.05 -4.32 7.51
N ALA A 494 -10.77 -4.71 7.50
CA ALA A 494 -9.97 -4.79 8.72
C ALA A 494 -9.57 -3.44 9.31
N ILE A 495 -9.51 -2.34 8.51
CA ILE A 495 -9.25 -0.99 9.04
C ILE A 495 -10.49 -0.41 9.75
N LEU A 496 -11.70 -0.91 9.44
CA LEU A 496 -12.97 -0.41 9.95
C LEU A 496 -13.25 -0.91 11.37
N GLN A 497 -12.28 -0.71 12.27
CA GLN A 497 -12.25 -1.14 13.67
C GLN A 497 -11.70 0.01 14.54
N PRO A 498 -11.99 0.03 15.86
CA PRO A 498 -11.37 0.99 16.78
C PRO A 498 -9.83 0.90 16.75
N PRO A 499 -9.09 2.03 16.71
CA PRO A 499 -9.54 3.39 16.94
C PRO A 499 -9.98 4.18 15.70
N PHE A 500 -9.98 3.58 14.50
CA PHE A 500 -10.38 4.27 13.27
C PHE A 500 -11.89 4.47 13.19
N PHE A 501 -12.63 3.39 13.45
CA PHE A 501 -14.09 3.39 13.46
C PHE A 501 -14.64 2.55 14.62
N ASP A 502 -15.48 3.15 15.44
CA ASP A 502 -16.22 2.48 16.50
C ASP A 502 -17.69 2.91 16.43
N PRO A 503 -18.64 2.01 16.11
CA PRO A 503 -20.05 2.37 16.01
C PRO A 503 -20.64 2.89 17.32
N HIS A 504 -19.96 2.69 18.44
CA HIS A 504 -20.37 3.14 19.77
C HIS A 504 -19.64 4.39 20.26
N ALA A 505 -18.66 4.89 19.48
CA ALA A 505 -17.93 6.11 19.79
C ALA A 505 -18.75 7.37 19.45
N ASP A 506 -18.37 8.48 20.10
CA ASP A 506 -18.87 9.80 19.73
C ASP A 506 -18.56 10.11 18.24
N PRO A 507 -19.53 10.67 17.49
CA PRO A 507 -19.32 10.99 16.08
C PRO A 507 -18.05 11.82 15.83
N ALA A 508 -17.70 12.78 16.72
CA ALA A 508 -16.50 13.58 16.56
C ALA A 508 -15.24 12.71 16.43
N VAL A 509 -15.13 11.65 17.24
CA VAL A 509 -13.97 10.73 17.21
C VAL A 509 -13.96 9.93 15.89
N ASN A 510 -15.12 9.43 15.44
CA ASN A 510 -15.21 8.69 14.17
C ASN A 510 -14.90 9.59 12.95
N TYR A 511 -15.35 10.84 12.96
CA TYR A 511 -14.98 11.80 11.91
C TYR A 511 -13.49 12.19 11.98
N GLY A 512 -12.92 12.35 13.18
CA GLY A 512 -11.48 12.59 13.37
C GLY A 512 -10.61 11.37 13.04
N GLY A 513 -11.14 10.16 13.19
CA GLY A 513 -10.50 8.89 12.81
C GLY A 513 -10.75 8.52 11.35
N ILE A 514 -11.67 7.58 11.11
CA ILE A 514 -11.94 7.07 9.77
C ILE A 514 -12.48 8.14 8.81
N GLY A 515 -13.24 9.13 9.31
CA GLY A 515 -13.71 10.23 8.48
C GLY A 515 -12.57 11.03 7.86
N ALA A 516 -11.52 11.30 8.64
CA ALA A 516 -10.31 11.97 8.15
C ALA A 516 -9.52 11.07 7.18
N VAL A 517 -9.50 9.74 7.37
CA VAL A 517 -8.92 8.79 6.41
C VAL A 517 -9.71 8.77 5.10
N ILE A 518 -11.04 8.77 5.15
CA ILE A 518 -11.89 8.90 3.94
C ILE A 518 -11.56 10.18 3.18
N GLY A 519 -11.47 11.29 3.91
CA GLY A 519 -11.11 12.58 3.33
C GLY A 519 -9.68 12.60 2.77
N HIS A 520 -8.75 11.88 3.40
CA HIS A 520 -7.36 11.71 2.95
C HIS A 520 -7.32 11.00 1.59
N GLU A 521 -7.98 9.84 1.45
CA GLU A 521 -8.04 9.12 0.17
C GLU A 521 -8.76 9.95 -0.92
N LEU A 522 -9.80 10.67 -0.54
CA LEU A 522 -10.48 11.58 -1.43
C LEU A 522 -9.55 12.73 -1.88
N SER A 523 -8.77 13.28 -0.96
CA SER A 523 -7.84 14.39 -1.23
C SER A 523 -6.68 13.97 -2.14
N HIS A 524 -6.30 12.69 -2.16
CA HIS A 524 -5.31 12.17 -3.11
C HIS A 524 -5.71 12.39 -4.57
N HIS A 525 -6.99 12.38 -4.90
CA HIS A 525 -7.44 12.70 -6.26
C HIS A 525 -7.26 14.16 -6.65
N PHE A 526 -6.90 15.02 -5.69
CA PHE A 526 -6.69 16.45 -5.85
C PHE A 526 -5.31 16.91 -5.31
N ASP A 527 -4.43 15.98 -4.91
CA ASP A 527 -3.07 16.29 -4.48
C ASP A 527 -2.16 16.67 -5.67
N ASP A 528 -0.86 16.80 -5.46
CA ASP A 528 0.11 17.21 -6.47
C ASP A 528 0.26 16.20 -7.63
N GLN A 529 -0.24 14.98 -7.49
CA GLN A 529 -0.27 13.96 -8.55
C GLN A 529 -1.70 13.67 -9.02
N GLY A 530 -2.64 13.41 -8.12
CA GLY A 530 -4.03 13.10 -8.47
C GLY A 530 -4.76 14.25 -9.15
N ALA A 531 -4.36 15.51 -8.89
CA ALA A 531 -4.88 16.68 -9.60
C ALA A 531 -4.56 16.68 -11.10
N LYS A 532 -3.59 15.89 -11.55
CA LYS A 532 -3.23 15.71 -12.97
C LYS A 532 -4.20 14.78 -13.72
N TYR A 533 -5.03 14.03 -12.99
CA TYR A 533 -6.03 13.12 -13.56
C TYR A 533 -7.41 13.77 -13.56
N ASP A 534 -8.08 13.74 -14.68
CA ASP A 534 -9.40 14.34 -14.85
C ASP A 534 -10.54 13.45 -14.30
N GLU A 535 -11.79 13.86 -14.50
CA GLU A 535 -12.98 13.17 -14.03
C GLU A 535 -13.22 11.78 -14.66
N THR A 536 -12.50 11.44 -15.71
CA THR A 536 -12.53 10.11 -16.35
C THR A 536 -11.40 9.20 -15.88
N GLY A 537 -10.52 9.70 -15.02
CA GLY A 537 -9.31 9.01 -14.59
C GLY A 537 -8.15 9.12 -15.59
N LYS A 538 -8.24 10.00 -16.57
CA LYS A 538 -7.21 10.22 -17.58
C LYS A 538 -6.17 11.22 -17.09
N LEU A 539 -4.88 10.89 -17.22
CA LEU A 539 -3.78 11.83 -17.04
C LEU A 539 -3.88 12.93 -18.09
N ASN A 540 -4.44 14.04 -17.71
CA ASN A 540 -4.79 15.16 -18.58
C ASN A 540 -4.92 16.44 -17.77
N GLN A 541 -4.06 17.44 -18.03
CA GLN A 541 -4.13 18.71 -17.31
C GLN A 541 -5.47 19.41 -17.58
N TRP A 542 -6.27 19.55 -16.53
CA TRP A 542 -7.60 20.15 -16.58
C TRP A 542 -7.73 21.46 -15.79
N TRP A 543 -6.71 21.80 -15.01
CA TRP A 543 -6.62 23.08 -14.31
C TRP A 543 -6.04 24.14 -15.22
N THR A 544 -6.41 25.39 -15.01
CA THR A 544 -5.76 26.50 -15.72
C THR A 544 -4.33 26.70 -15.18
N GLU A 545 -3.47 27.33 -15.98
CA GLU A 545 -2.11 27.65 -15.52
C GLU A 545 -2.11 28.53 -14.25
N ALA A 546 -3.09 29.42 -14.12
CA ALA A 546 -3.26 30.26 -12.94
C ALA A 546 -3.66 29.45 -11.71
N ASP A 547 -4.53 28.44 -11.85
CA ASP A 547 -4.89 27.52 -10.75
C ASP A 547 -3.68 26.70 -10.31
N VAL A 548 -2.93 26.13 -11.26
CA VAL A 548 -1.69 25.37 -11.00
C VAL A 548 -0.67 26.23 -10.24
N ALA A 549 -0.46 27.49 -10.66
CA ALA A 549 0.49 28.39 -10.01
C ALA A 549 0.07 28.73 -8.56
N LYS A 550 -1.23 28.96 -8.31
CA LYS A 550 -1.74 29.24 -6.97
C LYS A 550 -1.64 28.02 -6.06
N PHE A 551 -2.03 26.85 -6.58
CA PHE A 551 -1.90 25.58 -5.86
C PHE A 551 -0.44 25.31 -5.49
N LYS A 552 0.49 25.48 -6.45
CA LYS A 552 1.92 25.36 -6.20
C LYS A 552 2.41 26.30 -5.10
N GLY A 553 1.94 27.54 -5.07
CA GLY A 553 2.29 28.47 -4.01
C GLY A 553 1.87 27.99 -2.61
N LEU A 554 0.73 27.29 -2.50
CA LEU A 554 0.25 26.70 -1.24
C LEU A 554 1.05 25.44 -0.88
N THR A 555 1.30 24.56 -1.86
CA THR A 555 2.07 23.33 -1.63
C THR A 555 3.53 23.62 -1.29
N ASP A 556 4.16 24.63 -1.87
CA ASP A 556 5.52 25.07 -1.50
C ASP A 556 5.62 25.51 -0.04
N LYS A 557 4.57 26.13 0.52
CA LYS A 557 4.51 26.43 1.96
C LYS A 557 4.43 25.16 2.80
N LEU A 558 3.64 24.18 2.37
CA LEU A 558 3.51 22.91 3.08
C LEU A 558 4.83 22.12 3.05
N VAL A 559 5.51 22.07 1.89
CA VAL A 559 6.86 21.48 1.77
C VAL A 559 7.81 22.11 2.80
N LYS A 560 7.87 23.44 2.90
CA LYS A 560 8.73 24.13 3.87
C LYS A 560 8.38 23.83 5.33
N GLN A 561 7.09 23.65 5.66
CA GLN A 561 6.68 23.24 7.01
C GLN A 561 7.26 21.85 7.36
N TYR A 562 7.22 20.90 6.42
CA TYR A 562 7.73 19.55 6.66
C TYR A 562 9.26 19.46 6.58
N ASP A 563 9.91 20.21 5.72
CA ASP A 563 11.39 20.32 5.68
C ASP A 563 11.98 20.84 7.00
N ALA A 564 11.20 21.60 7.78
CA ALA A 564 11.62 22.10 9.08
C ALA A 564 11.60 21.03 10.18
N TYR A 565 10.92 19.90 9.99
CA TYR A 565 10.94 18.82 10.99
C TYR A 565 12.25 18.06 10.96
N GLU A 566 12.87 17.91 12.12
CA GLU A 566 14.18 17.28 12.32
C GLU A 566 14.05 16.11 13.31
N PRO A 567 13.67 14.90 12.85
CA PRO A 567 13.51 13.72 13.71
C PRO A 567 14.82 13.25 14.35
N PHE A 568 15.97 13.54 13.76
CA PHE A 568 17.29 13.31 14.32
C PHE A 568 18.23 14.47 13.99
N PRO A 569 19.23 14.77 14.80
CA PRO A 569 20.18 15.86 14.52
C PRO A 569 20.76 15.81 13.11
N GLY A 570 20.52 16.85 12.32
CA GLY A 570 20.95 16.95 10.91
C GLY A 570 20.17 16.06 9.92
N VAL A 571 19.06 15.45 10.34
CA VAL A 571 18.22 14.62 9.46
C VAL A 571 16.80 15.18 9.42
N HIS A 572 16.42 15.74 8.30
CA HIS A 572 15.12 16.36 8.10
C HIS A 572 14.15 15.45 7.33
N VAL A 573 12.86 15.71 7.52
CA VAL A 573 11.82 15.16 6.64
C VAL A 573 12.02 15.78 5.26
N LYS A 574 11.87 15.00 4.21
CA LYS A 574 11.90 15.48 2.82
C LYS A 574 10.49 15.92 2.43
N GLY A 575 10.13 17.20 2.66
CA GLY A 575 8.79 17.72 2.44
C GLY A 575 8.27 17.54 1.00
N ALA A 576 9.15 17.65 0.01
CA ALA A 576 8.79 17.39 -1.39
C ALA A 576 8.49 15.90 -1.66
N PHE A 577 9.13 14.98 -0.96
CA PHE A 577 8.85 13.54 -1.09
C PHE A 577 7.52 13.16 -0.41
N THR A 578 7.23 13.79 0.73
CA THR A 578 6.01 13.52 1.50
C THR A 578 4.81 14.40 1.10
N LEU A 579 4.94 15.24 0.07
CA LEU A 579 3.96 16.28 -0.25
C LEU A 579 2.55 15.74 -0.48
N GLY A 580 2.37 14.71 -1.31
CA GLY A 580 1.05 14.13 -1.60
C GLY A 580 0.34 13.66 -0.34
N GLU A 581 1.07 12.94 0.53
CA GLU A 581 0.57 12.46 1.82
C GLU A 581 0.21 13.61 2.77
N ASN A 582 1.04 14.66 2.80
CA ASN A 582 0.77 15.84 3.63
C ASN A 582 -0.45 16.62 3.13
N ILE A 583 -0.69 16.67 1.81
CA ILE A 583 -1.91 17.25 1.24
C ILE A 583 -3.12 16.39 1.60
N GLY A 584 -2.98 15.05 1.51
CA GLY A 584 -4.00 14.10 1.92
C GLY A 584 -4.43 14.29 3.37
N ASP A 585 -3.47 14.41 4.30
CA ASP A 585 -3.74 14.66 5.72
C ASP A 585 -4.41 16.02 5.96
N LEU A 586 -3.88 17.08 5.35
CA LEU A 586 -4.43 18.43 5.49
C LEU A 586 -5.85 18.52 4.93
N GLY A 587 -6.07 18.02 3.72
CA GLY A 587 -7.36 18.04 3.06
C GLY A 587 -8.36 17.11 3.74
N GLY A 588 -7.92 15.89 4.06
CA GLY A 588 -8.74 14.90 4.73
C GLY A 588 -9.29 15.36 6.05
N LEU A 589 -8.43 15.92 6.89
CA LEU A 589 -8.83 16.45 8.19
C LEU A 589 -9.79 17.66 8.04
N ALA A 590 -9.55 18.55 7.05
CA ALA A 590 -10.38 19.70 6.78
C ALA A 590 -11.80 19.30 6.33
N VAL A 591 -11.89 18.36 5.39
CA VAL A 591 -13.16 17.88 4.84
C VAL A 591 -13.94 17.10 5.90
N ALA A 592 -13.26 16.28 6.71
CA ALA A 592 -13.88 15.52 7.78
C ALA A 592 -14.45 16.42 8.89
N LEU A 593 -13.75 17.52 9.23
CA LEU A 593 -14.26 18.50 10.19
C LEU A 593 -15.55 19.18 9.70
N ASP A 594 -15.59 19.59 8.43
CA ASP A 594 -16.80 20.13 7.81
C ASP A 594 -17.94 19.11 7.77
N ALA A 595 -17.62 17.85 7.47
CA ALA A 595 -18.60 16.78 7.49
C ALA A 595 -19.15 16.53 8.89
N TYR A 596 -18.30 16.57 9.90
CA TYR A 596 -18.69 16.48 11.30
C TYR A 596 -19.64 17.61 11.70
N HIS A 597 -19.25 18.87 11.45
CA HIS A 597 -20.09 20.03 11.77
C HIS A 597 -21.45 19.97 11.05
N ALA A 598 -21.46 19.60 9.78
CA ALA A 598 -22.70 19.41 9.02
C ALA A 598 -23.58 18.31 9.60
N SER A 599 -23.01 17.22 10.11
CA SER A 599 -23.75 16.12 10.72
C SER A 599 -24.50 16.49 12.00
N LEU A 600 -24.08 17.59 12.67
CA LEU A 600 -24.76 18.12 13.84
C LEU A 600 -26.12 18.77 13.52
N GLY A 601 -26.43 19.03 12.23
CA GLY A 601 -27.69 19.62 11.81
C GLY A 601 -27.95 21.02 12.43
N GLY A 602 -26.90 21.81 12.62
CA GLY A 602 -26.98 23.16 13.23
C GLY A 602 -27.10 23.17 14.75
N LYS A 603 -27.03 22.02 15.41
CA LYS A 603 -27.05 21.92 16.87
C LYS A 603 -25.60 21.99 17.41
N PRO A 604 -25.37 22.57 18.61
CA PRO A 604 -24.07 22.52 19.24
C PRO A 604 -23.69 21.07 19.59
N ALA A 605 -22.42 20.73 19.41
CA ALA A 605 -21.91 19.44 19.86
C ALA A 605 -21.99 19.34 21.39
N PRO A 606 -22.33 18.18 21.97
CA PRO A 606 -22.28 18.00 23.41
C PRO A 606 -20.86 18.14 23.94
N VAL A 607 -20.72 18.65 25.16
CA VAL A 607 -19.47 18.58 25.92
C VAL A 607 -19.47 17.24 26.67
N ILE A 608 -18.45 16.39 26.45
CA ILE A 608 -18.31 15.08 27.09
C ILE A 608 -16.96 15.07 27.82
N ASP A 609 -16.97 14.72 29.09
CA ASP A 609 -15.77 14.72 29.97
C ASP A 609 -14.98 16.04 29.93
N GLY A 610 -15.69 17.17 29.81
CA GLY A 610 -15.10 18.50 29.70
C GLY A 610 -14.51 18.84 28.35
N MET A 611 -14.60 17.94 27.34
CA MET A 611 -14.09 18.14 25.98
C MET A 611 -15.21 18.58 25.03
N THR A 612 -14.94 19.63 24.25
CA THR A 612 -15.81 20.06 23.16
C THR A 612 -15.81 19.06 21.99
N GLY A 613 -16.75 19.16 21.06
CA GLY A 613 -16.78 18.32 19.87
C GLY A 613 -15.48 18.42 19.05
N ASP A 614 -15.00 19.64 18.80
CA ASP A 614 -13.77 19.87 18.04
C ASP A 614 -12.53 19.34 18.76
N GLN A 615 -12.47 19.46 20.09
CA GLN A 615 -11.38 18.82 20.85
C GLN A 615 -11.39 17.29 20.67
N ARG A 616 -12.54 16.65 20.77
CA ARG A 616 -12.66 15.20 20.58
C ARG A 616 -12.35 14.78 19.14
N PHE A 617 -12.71 15.60 18.15
CA PHE A 617 -12.38 15.40 16.74
C PHE A 617 -10.85 15.38 16.52
N PHE A 618 -10.14 16.41 16.94
CA PHE A 618 -8.68 16.49 16.77
C PHE A 618 -7.94 15.42 17.61
N LEU A 619 -8.44 15.10 18.80
CA LEU A 619 -7.89 14.01 19.60
C LEU A 619 -8.08 12.65 18.93
N GLY A 620 -9.24 12.42 18.28
CA GLY A 620 -9.49 11.23 17.47
C GLY A 620 -8.46 11.08 16.34
N TRP A 621 -8.17 12.19 15.62
CA TRP A 621 -7.10 12.22 14.62
C TRP A 621 -5.73 11.85 15.20
N ALA A 622 -5.32 12.49 16.28
CA ALA A 622 -4.03 12.19 16.90
C ALA A 622 -3.91 10.74 17.39
N GLN A 623 -5.04 10.15 17.86
CA GLN A 623 -5.07 8.78 18.36
C GLN A 623 -4.76 7.73 17.27
N VAL A 624 -5.28 7.90 16.05
CA VAL A 624 -5.02 6.93 14.96
C VAL A 624 -3.56 6.93 14.53
N TRP A 625 -2.82 8.01 14.82
CA TRP A 625 -1.38 8.10 14.52
C TRP A 625 -0.47 7.63 15.64
N ARG A 626 -0.97 7.06 16.73
CA ARG A 626 -0.14 6.45 17.78
C ARG A 626 0.87 5.49 17.16
N ARG A 627 2.16 5.77 17.37
CA ARG A 627 3.24 4.88 16.90
C ARG A 627 4.56 5.21 17.56
N ASN A 628 5.20 4.20 18.13
CA ASN A 628 6.59 4.21 18.53
C ASN A 628 7.46 3.58 17.45
N TYR A 629 8.64 4.11 17.21
CA TYR A 629 9.59 3.63 16.19
C TYR A 629 10.89 3.18 16.83
N ARG A 630 11.50 2.12 16.29
CA ARG A 630 12.93 1.90 16.46
C ARG A 630 13.69 2.86 15.56
N GLU A 631 14.85 3.33 16.03
CA GLU A 631 15.63 4.34 15.31
C GLU A 631 15.97 3.92 13.88
N ALA A 632 16.47 2.68 13.69
CA ALA A 632 16.78 2.17 12.35
C ALA A 632 15.57 2.18 11.41
N ASN A 633 14.38 1.76 11.90
CA ASN A 633 13.14 1.81 11.12
C ASN A 633 12.78 3.24 10.73
N LEU A 634 12.84 4.18 11.67
CA LEU A 634 12.50 5.58 11.36
C LEU A 634 13.48 6.17 10.33
N ARG A 635 14.80 5.91 10.46
CA ARG A 635 15.80 6.33 9.48
C ARG A 635 15.55 5.75 8.10
N GLN A 636 15.22 4.45 8.01
CA GLN A 636 14.86 3.80 6.75
C GLN A 636 13.62 4.46 6.13
N ARG A 637 12.57 4.68 6.90
CA ARG A 637 11.32 5.31 6.44
C ARG A 637 11.53 6.72 5.90
N LEU A 638 12.37 7.53 6.50
CA LEU A 638 12.70 8.88 5.99
C LEU A 638 13.30 8.88 4.56
N VAL A 639 13.81 7.73 4.10
CA VAL A 639 14.34 7.58 2.73
C VAL A 639 13.33 6.91 1.81
N THR A 640 12.56 5.94 2.29
CA THR A 640 11.78 5.01 1.44
C THR A 640 10.28 5.19 1.50
N ASP A 641 9.74 5.87 2.53
CA ASP A 641 8.30 5.99 2.76
C ASP A 641 7.82 7.42 2.43
N PRO A 642 6.83 7.59 1.53
CA PRO A 642 6.30 8.90 1.19
C PRO A 642 5.49 9.54 2.32
N HIS A 643 5.18 8.80 3.40
CA HIS A 643 4.48 9.34 4.57
C HIS A 643 5.47 9.97 5.56
N ALA A 644 5.14 11.15 6.04
CA ALA A 644 5.84 11.73 7.17
C ALA A 644 5.70 10.85 8.43
N PRO A 645 6.66 10.89 9.38
CA PRO A 645 6.51 10.21 10.66
C PRO A 645 5.19 10.55 11.36
N SER A 646 4.59 9.58 12.04
CA SER A 646 3.25 9.68 12.64
C SER A 646 3.05 10.90 13.54
N GLN A 647 4.10 11.32 14.27
CA GLN A 647 4.07 12.56 15.04
C GLN A 647 3.74 13.78 14.18
N TYR A 648 4.42 13.93 13.05
CA TYR A 648 4.23 15.10 12.17
C TYR A 648 2.93 15.02 11.36
N ARG A 649 2.38 13.82 11.16
CA ARG A 649 1.01 13.66 10.63
C ARG A 649 -0.02 14.16 11.63
N ALA A 650 0.12 13.84 12.92
CA ALA A 650 -0.75 14.38 13.96
C ALA A 650 -0.64 15.91 14.08
N ASP A 651 0.57 16.46 13.94
CA ASP A 651 0.87 17.89 14.11
C ASP A 651 0.40 18.75 12.93
N ILE A 652 -0.17 18.17 11.85
CA ILE A 652 -0.81 18.92 10.74
C ILE A 652 -1.90 19.87 11.24
N VAL A 653 -2.48 19.60 12.41
CA VAL A 653 -3.52 20.40 13.08
C VAL A 653 -3.13 21.87 13.24
N ARG A 654 -1.84 22.20 13.27
CA ARG A 654 -1.30 23.56 13.33
C ARG A 654 -1.77 24.48 12.20
N ASN A 655 -2.35 23.92 11.13
CA ASN A 655 -2.89 24.67 10.00
C ASN A 655 -4.39 25.02 10.15
N PHE A 656 -5.07 24.56 11.22
CA PHE A 656 -6.52 24.69 11.38
C PHE A 656 -6.90 25.75 12.40
N ASP A 657 -7.64 26.78 11.96
CA ASP A 657 -8.16 27.82 12.88
C ASP A 657 -9.01 27.20 14.00
N ALA A 658 -9.85 26.19 13.69
CA ALA A 658 -10.65 25.47 14.67
C ALA A 658 -9.82 24.76 15.75
N TRP A 659 -8.60 24.31 15.43
CA TRP A 659 -7.70 23.75 16.43
C TRP A 659 -7.19 24.83 17.40
N TYR A 660 -6.88 26.05 16.89
CA TYR A 660 -6.51 27.18 17.75
C TYR A 660 -7.67 27.59 18.66
N ASP A 661 -8.90 27.58 18.15
CA ASP A 661 -10.10 27.89 18.92
C ASP A 661 -10.38 26.82 20.00
N ALA A 662 -10.14 25.56 19.69
CA ALA A 662 -10.38 24.43 20.59
C ALA A 662 -9.35 24.31 21.71
N PHE A 663 -8.05 24.47 21.38
CA PHE A 663 -6.95 24.20 22.32
C PHE A 663 -6.24 25.46 22.83
N LYS A 664 -6.47 26.61 22.20
CA LYS A 664 -5.89 27.93 22.58
C LYS A 664 -4.38 27.84 22.86
N PRO A 665 -3.57 27.31 21.90
CA PRO A 665 -2.14 27.22 22.11
C PRO A 665 -1.51 28.56 22.34
N ALA A 666 -0.44 28.62 23.14
CA ALA A 666 0.30 29.84 23.35
C ALA A 666 0.90 30.36 22.02
N PRO A 667 0.95 31.66 21.76
CA PRO A 667 1.46 32.23 20.51
C PRO A 667 2.93 31.83 20.21
N ASP A 668 3.70 31.55 21.23
CA ASP A 668 5.11 31.12 21.20
C ASP A 668 5.28 29.59 21.24
N GLY A 669 4.18 28.84 21.21
CA GLY A 669 4.22 27.36 21.13
C GLY A 669 4.89 26.89 19.84
N LYS A 670 5.60 25.77 19.89
CA LYS A 670 6.37 25.22 18.76
C LYS A 670 5.53 24.93 17.51
N LEU A 671 4.26 24.57 17.71
CA LEU A 671 3.31 24.32 16.61
C LEU A 671 2.55 25.58 16.19
N SER A 672 2.68 26.68 16.94
CA SER A 672 1.92 27.90 16.66
C SER A 672 2.39 28.58 15.37
N LEU A 673 1.44 28.80 14.46
CA LEU A 673 1.63 29.53 13.22
C LEU A 673 0.77 30.80 13.23
N LYS A 674 1.29 31.88 12.67
CA LYS A 674 0.46 33.05 12.36
C LYS A 674 -0.61 32.66 11.34
N PRO A 675 -1.79 33.30 11.33
CA PRO A 675 -2.88 32.97 10.39
C PRO A 675 -2.45 32.94 8.92
N GLU A 676 -1.56 33.85 8.49
CA GLU A 676 -1.03 33.94 7.12
C GLU A 676 -0.07 32.82 6.74
N ASP A 677 0.51 32.13 7.75
CA ASP A 677 1.44 31.01 7.55
C ASP A 677 0.73 29.64 7.57
N ARG A 678 -0.56 29.62 7.98
CA ARG A 678 -1.37 28.41 7.96
C ARG A 678 -1.73 28.04 6.52
N VAL A 679 -1.44 26.81 6.13
CA VAL A 679 -1.72 26.32 4.78
C VAL A 679 -3.17 25.87 4.69
N LYS A 680 -3.91 26.45 3.74
CA LYS A 680 -5.32 26.11 3.47
C LYS A 680 -5.42 25.78 1.98
N ILE A 681 -5.38 24.49 1.65
CA ILE A 681 -5.48 24.00 0.27
C ILE A 681 -6.94 23.70 -0.07
N TRP A 682 -7.60 22.88 0.75
CA TRP A 682 -8.99 22.44 0.60
C TRP A 682 -9.92 23.00 1.68
#